data_51af90ac27fd8437b41e3794141062f2
#
_entry.id   51af90ac27fd8437b41e3794141062f2
#
_cell.length_a   1.000
_cell.length_b   1.000
_cell.length_c   1.000
_cell.angle_alpha   90.00
_cell.angle_beta   90.00
_cell.angle_gamma   90.00
#
_symmetry.space_group_name_H-M   'P 1'
#
loop_
_entity.id
_entity.type
_entity.pdbx_description
1 polymer ?
#
loop_
_entity_poly.entity_id
_entity_poly.type
_entity_poly.pdbx_seq_one_letter_code
_entity_poly.pdbx_strand_id
1 'polypeptide(L)'
;MPSKKQQKNSQAKSLKSSGKPDTRVFGFAALGLLAIVLYYYAASFSFIQDDSFITYRYVKNFTDGNGLVFNIGEKVEGYTCFLWVMLLAGVKQLGFNFISASQTLGIVSSLLTLLYTFLISIRIFPKDKGTLYNFVFSIIAVILLAVNGSFAYWTVSGMETGLFGMLVTLGVFLYLKELKQPDIQIPWSSAAFLLASLTRPEGNIIFAVTVLHKVIVVLRAPKGETGSGYSVLWNKRNLTWAAIYIIPALIYMAWRYSYYGYLFPNTFYAKTGSSLEYFKTGGEYLWGFLQAYGGYGILAAVTLLTLRDRKRFNEYLYLVMVFYVFCIYIVFVGGDVLRPNRFFVPLMPVFFILVQEGLNQLAEMLDKSKEAVMGAAVVLLAVLGLSYYTYKKEFETIKQYSVLENGLVEKMKLTAAWLKNKQTQAGRPLVVGATTIGAISYYSEVTLIDMLGLTDKEVAHNPRPIPEISSKDVGWRERNYNVDYVLSRKPDYILFSTSLKPSAYAERGLFTSDEFIKYYYPFVMSMKEYAFNEIIYKRKSDEEASLRAQYPPNPGYQKSFVNLLNQAMNTQKDKNKLQEAIELYNKAIQTGPPGWGLPYQMLGELYIQTKNTDKAKENFEKAIEFDDMNILSHYYMYNISRQTGDTTAAMLHIEKLKKYAPDMLNQ
;
A
#
# COMPACT_ATOMS: atom_id res chain seq x y z
N MET A 1 37.57 -49.99 43.99
CA MET A 1 37.48 -50.11 42.51
C MET A 1 36.09 -50.61 42.15
N PRO A 2 35.31 -49.90 41.33
CA PRO A 2 33.97 -50.39 40.96
C PRO A 2 34.08 -51.62 40.07
N SER A 3 33.19 -52.59 40.28
CA SER A 3 33.19 -53.87 39.61
C SER A 3 33.00 -53.75 38.09
N LYS A 4 33.64 -54.64 37.29
CA LYS A 4 33.51 -54.72 35.80
C LYS A 4 32.07 -54.77 35.32
N LYS A 5 31.09 -55.10 36.16
CA LYS A 5 29.66 -55.11 35.87
C LYS A 5 29.07 -53.68 35.89
N GLN A 6 29.59 -52.72 36.68
CA GLN A 6 29.17 -51.36 36.73
C GLN A 6 29.72 -50.55 35.56
N GLN A 7 30.94 -50.82 35.07
CA GLN A 7 31.52 -50.23 33.89
C GLN A 7 30.81 -50.66 32.59
N LYS A 8 30.41 -51.95 32.46
CA LYS A 8 29.63 -52.45 31.33
C LYS A 8 28.22 -51.82 31.27
N ASN A 9 27.59 -51.59 32.42
CA ASN A 9 26.27 -50.92 32.47
C ASN A 9 26.33 -49.42 32.20
N SER A 10 27.44 -48.74 32.52
CA SER A 10 27.63 -47.33 32.18
C SER A 10 27.95 -47.15 30.69
N GLN A 11 28.74 -48.03 30.08
CA GLN A 11 28.98 -48.04 28.63
C GLN A 11 27.76 -48.45 27.82
N ALA A 12 26.94 -49.39 28.28
CA ALA A 12 25.68 -49.75 27.65
C ALA A 12 24.60 -48.66 27.77
N LYS A 13 24.65 -47.82 28.81
CA LYS A 13 23.80 -46.63 28.93
C LYS A 13 24.26 -45.49 28.03
N SER A 14 25.57 -45.33 27.78
CA SER A 14 26.09 -44.27 26.87
C SER A 14 25.86 -44.62 25.39
N LEU A 15 25.79 -45.91 25.03
CA LEU A 15 25.49 -46.37 23.67
C LEU A 15 23.99 -46.41 23.31
N LYS A 16 23.07 -46.27 24.30
CA LYS A 16 21.63 -46.20 24.07
C LYS A 16 21.09 -44.78 23.98
N SER A 17 21.91 -43.75 24.05
CA SER A 17 21.50 -42.35 23.87
C SER A 17 21.67 -41.83 22.43
N SER A 18 22.09 -42.68 21.51
CA SER A 18 22.24 -42.31 20.09
C SER A 18 21.02 -42.75 19.29
N GLY A 19 20.14 -41.83 18.91
CA GLY A 19 19.25 -42.12 17.83
C GLY A 19 17.84 -41.54 17.81
N LYS A 20 17.48 -40.60 18.69
CA LYS A 20 16.30 -39.81 18.38
C LYS A 20 16.72 -38.73 17.39
N PRO A 21 16.17 -38.73 16.17
CA PRO A 21 16.51 -37.68 15.19
C PRO A 21 16.21 -36.30 15.80
N ASP A 22 17.16 -35.39 15.67
CA ASP A 22 16.99 -34.04 16.17
C ASP A 22 15.84 -33.36 15.32
N THR A 23 14.71 -33.15 15.97
CA THR A 23 13.52 -32.51 15.35
C THR A 23 13.84 -31.19 14.68
N ARG A 24 14.93 -30.52 15.08
CA ARG A 24 15.39 -29.27 14.49
C ARG A 24 15.84 -29.47 13.04
N VAL A 25 16.50 -30.59 12.72
CA VAL A 25 16.95 -30.87 11.33
C VAL A 25 15.75 -30.95 10.39
N PHE A 26 14.70 -31.69 10.79
CA PHE A 26 13.46 -31.77 10.01
C PHE A 26 12.76 -30.40 9.91
N GLY A 27 12.79 -29.61 10.99
CA GLY A 27 12.24 -28.24 11.00
C GLY A 27 12.94 -27.32 10.02
N PHE A 28 14.28 -27.34 9.95
CA PHE A 28 15.02 -26.53 8.99
C PHE A 28 14.85 -27.01 7.54
N ALA A 29 14.74 -28.34 7.31
CA ALA A 29 14.42 -28.88 5.99
C ALA A 29 13.03 -28.43 5.52
N ALA A 30 12.01 -28.51 6.39
CA ALA A 30 10.67 -28.02 6.10
C ALA A 30 10.66 -26.50 5.86
N LEU A 31 11.40 -25.72 6.64
CA LEU A 31 11.57 -24.28 6.43
C LEU A 31 12.17 -23.98 5.04
N GLY A 32 13.18 -24.75 4.61
CA GLY A 32 13.76 -24.61 3.28
C GLY A 32 12.75 -24.84 2.15
N LEU A 33 11.90 -25.88 2.28
CA LEU A 33 10.81 -26.15 1.33
C LEU A 33 9.77 -25.03 1.34
N LEU A 34 9.37 -24.54 2.51
CA LEU A 34 8.42 -23.44 2.62
C LEU A 34 8.97 -22.11 2.09
N ALA A 35 10.29 -21.89 2.22
CA ALA A 35 10.95 -20.74 1.61
C ALA A 35 10.88 -20.80 0.06
N ILE A 36 11.06 -22.00 -0.52
CA ILE A 36 10.89 -22.23 -1.95
C ILE A 36 9.42 -21.97 -2.37
N VAL A 37 8.45 -22.49 -1.60
CA VAL A 37 7.02 -22.26 -1.86
C VAL A 37 6.70 -20.76 -1.84
N LEU A 38 7.12 -20.01 -0.82
CA LEU A 38 6.91 -18.57 -0.74
C LEU A 38 7.56 -17.84 -1.92
N TYR A 39 8.79 -18.21 -2.28
CA TYR A 39 9.49 -17.57 -3.40
C TYR A 39 8.70 -17.70 -4.70
N TYR A 40 8.29 -18.92 -5.09
CA TYR A 40 7.53 -19.14 -6.32
C TYR A 40 6.12 -18.52 -6.25
N TYR A 41 5.50 -18.53 -5.07
CA TYR A 41 4.21 -17.90 -4.88
C TYR A 41 4.31 -16.38 -5.05
N ALA A 42 5.27 -15.72 -4.43
CA ALA A 42 5.51 -14.30 -4.57
C ALA A 42 5.91 -13.93 -6.02
N ALA A 43 6.80 -14.71 -6.65
CA ALA A 43 7.22 -14.50 -8.03
C ALA A 43 6.06 -14.60 -9.03
N SER A 44 5.00 -15.37 -8.73
CA SER A 44 3.82 -15.48 -9.59
C SER A 44 3.06 -14.17 -9.73
N PHE A 45 3.19 -13.21 -8.80
CA PHE A 45 2.56 -11.90 -8.86
C PHE A 45 3.35 -10.91 -9.71
N SER A 46 4.68 -10.86 -9.58
CA SER A 46 5.63 -10.03 -10.38
C SER A 46 5.10 -8.64 -10.75
N PHE A 47 5.09 -7.72 -9.80
CA PHE A 47 4.66 -6.33 -10.01
C PHE A 47 5.49 -5.38 -9.15
N ILE A 48 5.43 -4.09 -9.48
CA ILE A 48 5.92 -2.99 -8.64
C ILE A 48 4.76 -2.05 -8.36
N GLN A 49 4.54 -1.72 -7.10
CA GLN A 49 3.50 -0.79 -6.69
C GLN A 49 3.83 0.64 -7.16
N ASP A 50 2.84 1.39 -7.67
CA ASP A 50 3.06 2.79 -8.10
C ASP A 50 3.66 3.65 -6.97
N ASP A 51 3.19 3.50 -5.74
CA ASP A 51 3.73 4.22 -4.57
C ASP A 51 5.23 3.97 -4.32
N SER A 52 5.80 2.85 -4.79
CA SER A 52 7.25 2.60 -4.70
C SER A 52 8.06 3.62 -5.48
N PHE A 53 7.52 4.11 -6.60
CA PHE A 53 8.21 5.10 -7.43
C PHE A 53 8.28 6.48 -6.77
N ILE A 54 7.40 6.79 -5.80
CA ILE A 54 7.56 7.97 -4.94
C ILE A 54 8.90 7.87 -4.20
N THR A 55 9.14 6.74 -3.54
CA THR A 55 10.41 6.45 -2.86
C THR A 55 11.59 6.47 -3.83
N TYR A 56 11.45 5.86 -5.01
CA TYR A 56 12.51 5.82 -6.02
C TYR A 56 12.88 7.21 -6.53
N ARG A 57 11.93 8.15 -6.59
CA ARG A 57 12.22 9.54 -6.93
C ARG A 57 13.06 10.22 -5.87
N TYR A 58 12.77 10.00 -4.58
CA TYR A 58 13.63 10.48 -3.48
C TYR A 58 15.04 9.88 -3.53
N VAL A 59 15.15 8.57 -3.78
CA VAL A 59 16.43 7.87 -3.96
C VAL A 59 17.22 8.50 -5.11
N LYS A 60 16.58 8.69 -6.26
CA LYS A 60 17.19 9.30 -7.44
C LYS A 60 17.72 10.70 -7.14
N ASN A 61 16.85 11.58 -6.64
CA ASN A 61 17.22 12.96 -6.35
C ASN A 61 18.34 13.06 -5.31
N PHE A 62 18.29 12.23 -4.27
CA PHE A 62 19.32 12.20 -3.24
C PHE A 62 20.68 11.77 -3.79
N THR A 63 20.74 10.72 -4.58
CA THR A 63 21.99 10.20 -5.16
C THR A 63 22.51 11.04 -6.30
N ASP A 64 21.65 11.82 -6.96
CA ASP A 64 22.04 12.78 -8.01
C ASP A 64 22.45 14.15 -7.42
N GLY A 65 22.51 14.28 -6.07
CA GLY A 65 22.99 15.48 -5.36
C GLY A 65 21.93 16.57 -5.13
N ASN A 66 20.65 16.34 -5.49
CA ASN A 66 19.56 17.29 -5.33
C ASN A 66 18.97 17.30 -3.90
N GLY A 67 19.45 16.41 -3.02
CA GLY A 67 18.93 16.22 -1.66
C GLY A 67 17.75 15.26 -1.58
N LEU A 68 17.23 15.05 -0.36
CA LEU A 68 16.09 14.18 -0.09
C LEU A 68 14.78 14.92 -0.40
N VAL A 69 14.50 15.11 -1.68
CA VAL A 69 13.36 15.89 -2.19
C VAL A 69 12.60 15.14 -3.29
N PHE A 70 11.29 15.39 -3.39
CA PHE A 70 10.46 14.88 -4.48
C PHE A 70 10.59 15.77 -5.72
N ASN A 71 10.29 17.06 -5.60
CA ASN A 71 10.60 18.08 -6.59
C ASN A 71 11.91 18.77 -6.22
N ILE A 72 12.76 19.02 -7.20
CA ILE A 72 14.03 19.71 -7.00
C ILE A 72 13.76 21.12 -6.47
N GLY A 73 14.43 21.49 -5.37
CA GLY A 73 14.24 22.78 -4.69
C GLY A 73 13.11 22.85 -3.66
N GLU A 74 12.26 21.81 -3.54
CA GLU A 74 11.15 21.76 -2.57
C GLU A 74 11.44 20.73 -1.47
N LYS A 75 11.75 21.19 -0.25
CA LYS A 75 12.02 20.29 0.91
C LYS A 75 10.70 19.83 1.52
N VAL A 76 10.13 18.76 1.00
CA VAL A 76 8.89 18.13 1.50
C VAL A 76 9.16 16.66 1.79
N GLU A 77 8.80 16.17 2.98
CA GLU A 77 8.95 14.77 3.37
C GLU A 77 7.70 13.98 2.98
N GLY A 78 7.62 13.56 1.72
CA GLY A 78 6.51 12.75 1.20
C GLY A 78 6.67 11.24 1.40
N TYR A 79 7.76 10.79 2.01
CA TYR A 79 8.00 9.40 2.39
C TYR A 79 7.96 9.22 3.92
N THR A 80 7.74 8.00 4.39
CA THR A 80 7.81 7.61 5.80
C THR A 80 8.80 6.48 6.05
N CYS A 81 9.52 6.04 5.01
CA CYS A 81 10.36 4.86 4.98
C CYS A 81 11.85 5.23 4.86
N PHE A 82 12.35 6.07 5.76
CA PHE A 82 13.72 6.61 5.72
C PHE A 82 14.80 5.53 5.53
N LEU A 83 14.75 4.45 6.34
CA LEU A 83 15.73 3.37 6.22
C LEU A 83 15.70 2.71 4.82
N TRP A 84 14.50 2.54 4.25
CA TRP A 84 14.35 1.99 2.90
C TRP A 84 14.95 2.89 1.83
N VAL A 85 14.70 4.20 1.91
CA VAL A 85 15.32 5.19 1.02
C VAL A 85 16.85 5.12 1.10
N MET A 86 17.42 5.06 2.31
CA MET A 86 18.88 5.01 2.50
C MET A 86 19.50 3.70 2.00
N LEU A 87 18.83 2.56 2.22
CA LEU A 87 19.28 1.26 1.69
C LEU A 87 19.30 1.27 0.14
N LEU A 88 18.23 1.75 -0.48
CA LEU A 88 18.16 1.82 -1.95
C LEU A 88 19.14 2.85 -2.53
N ALA A 89 19.38 3.96 -1.82
CA ALA A 89 20.40 4.92 -2.20
C ALA A 89 21.82 4.31 -2.16
N GLY A 90 22.12 3.55 -1.11
CA GLY A 90 23.38 2.79 -1.03
C GLY A 90 23.54 1.79 -2.18
N VAL A 91 22.49 1.04 -2.49
CA VAL A 91 22.48 0.09 -3.63
C VAL A 91 22.77 0.81 -4.96
N LYS A 92 22.13 1.98 -5.19
CA LYS A 92 22.36 2.78 -6.41
C LYS A 92 23.79 3.32 -6.47
N GLN A 93 24.36 3.79 -5.37
CA GLN A 93 25.74 4.27 -5.31
C GLN A 93 26.75 3.16 -5.58
N LEU A 94 26.43 1.91 -5.24
CA LEU A 94 27.23 0.74 -5.58
C LEU A 94 27.11 0.32 -7.06
N GLY A 95 26.32 1.03 -7.87
CA GLY A 95 26.14 0.78 -9.30
C GLY A 95 25.08 -0.27 -9.65
N PHE A 96 24.31 -0.77 -8.68
CA PHE A 96 23.25 -1.74 -8.94
C PHE A 96 21.92 -1.07 -9.31
N ASN A 97 21.08 -1.80 -10.05
CA ASN A 97 19.71 -1.37 -10.31
C ASN A 97 18.88 -1.47 -9.01
N PHE A 98 18.60 -0.33 -8.39
CA PHE A 98 17.91 -0.27 -7.11
C PHE A 98 16.42 -0.61 -7.19
N ILE A 99 15.78 -0.53 -8.37
CA ILE A 99 14.39 -0.98 -8.58
C ILE A 99 14.32 -2.50 -8.44
N SER A 100 15.16 -3.23 -9.17
CA SER A 100 15.25 -4.69 -9.05
C SER A 100 15.73 -5.12 -7.65
N ALA A 101 16.66 -4.36 -7.06
CA ALA A 101 17.15 -4.60 -5.71
C ALA A 101 16.05 -4.44 -4.66
N SER A 102 15.09 -3.52 -4.85
CA SER A 102 13.97 -3.36 -3.92
C SER A 102 13.10 -4.62 -3.82
N GLN A 103 12.82 -5.27 -4.96
CA GLN A 103 12.10 -6.56 -4.97
C GLN A 103 12.94 -7.67 -4.33
N THR A 104 14.24 -7.74 -4.65
CA THR A 104 15.16 -8.73 -4.05
C THR A 104 15.25 -8.56 -2.54
N LEU A 105 15.39 -7.34 -2.04
CA LEU A 105 15.40 -7.04 -0.60
C LEU A 105 14.07 -7.39 0.06
N GLY A 106 12.94 -7.17 -0.62
CA GLY A 106 11.62 -7.61 -0.17
C GLY A 106 11.54 -9.13 -0.02
N ILE A 107 12.01 -9.89 -1.02
CA ILE A 107 12.06 -11.35 -1.00
C ILE A 107 12.96 -11.85 0.16
N VAL A 108 14.19 -11.36 0.24
CA VAL A 108 15.14 -11.75 1.31
C VAL A 108 14.56 -11.45 2.69
N SER A 109 13.97 -10.27 2.88
CA SER A 109 13.32 -9.90 4.14
C SER A 109 12.17 -10.83 4.49
N SER A 110 11.34 -11.23 3.52
CA SER A 110 10.22 -12.15 3.75
C SER A 110 10.69 -13.57 4.06
N LEU A 111 11.75 -14.04 3.42
CA LEU A 111 12.38 -15.32 3.76
C LEU A 111 12.98 -15.32 5.19
N LEU A 112 13.62 -14.22 5.60
CA LEU A 112 14.07 -14.03 6.97
C LEU A 112 12.90 -13.94 7.96
N THR A 113 11.76 -13.39 7.55
CA THR A 113 10.54 -13.38 8.37
C THR A 113 10.05 -14.80 8.64
N LEU A 114 10.06 -15.70 7.64
CA LEU A 114 9.76 -17.13 7.85
C LEU A 114 10.72 -17.76 8.88
N LEU A 115 12.03 -17.49 8.74
CA LEU A 115 13.05 -18.00 9.67
C LEU A 115 12.78 -17.53 11.11
N TYR A 116 12.56 -16.23 11.32
CA TYR A 116 12.31 -15.70 12.67
C TYR A 116 10.97 -16.19 13.23
N THR A 117 9.95 -16.37 12.41
CA THR A 117 8.68 -17.00 12.82
C THR A 117 8.91 -18.42 13.33
N PHE A 118 9.68 -19.21 12.59
CA PHE A 118 10.08 -20.56 13.03
C PHE A 118 10.88 -20.54 14.33
N LEU A 119 11.86 -19.63 14.44
CA LEU A 119 12.67 -19.51 15.66
C LEU A 119 11.86 -19.09 16.89
N ILE A 120 10.85 -18.23 16.72
CA ILE A 120 9.90 -17.90 17.79
C ILE A 120 9.11 -19.15 18.17
N SER A 121 8.52 -19.85 17.19
CA SER A 121 7.70 -21.03 17.41
C SER A 121 8.44 -22.10 18.21
N ILE A 122 9.66 -22.48 17.79
CA ILE A 122 10.45 -23.52 18.52
C ILE A 122 10.93 -23.08 19.90
N ARG A 123 10.93 -21.76 20.19
CA ARG A 123 11.38 -21.22 21.46
C ARG A 123 10.27 -21.18 22.50
N ILE A 124 9.06 -20.76 22.11
CA ILE A 124 7.94 -20.58 23.04
C ILE A 124 7.11 -21.85 23.22
N PHE A 125 7.21 -22.80 22.28
CA PHE A 125 6.40 -24.02 22.29
C PHE A 125 6.96 -25.07 23.31
N PRO A 126 6.09 -25.77 24.07
CA PRO A 126 6.52 -26.81 24.99
C PRO A 126 7.19 -27.99 24.26
N LYS A 127 8.24 -28.60 24.88
CA LYS A 127 9.05 -29.66 24.25
C LYS A 127 8.79 -31.05 24.82
N ASP A 128 7.75 -31.24 25.58
CA ASP A 128 7.51 -32.42 26.42
C ASP A 128 6.56 -33.48 25.83
N LYS A 129 5.91 -33.16 24.68
CA LYS A 129 4.85 -34.02 24.10
C LYS A 129 5.28 -34.98 23.00
N GLY A 130 6.58 -35.18 22.81
CA GLY A 130 7.12 -36.12 21.81
C GLY A 130 7.52 -35.43 20.48
N THR A 131 8.36 -36.16 19.72
CA THR A 131 9.08 -35.62 18.56
C THR A 131 8.17 -35.10 17.46
N LEU A 132 7.18 -35.89 17.06
CA LEU A 132 6.27 -35.50 15.95
C LEU A 132 5.33 -34.37 16.35
N TYR A 133 4.76 -34.42 17.57
CA TYR A 133 3.90 -33.35 18.06
C TYR A 133 4.62 -32.00 18.09
N ASN A 134 5.82 -31.99 18.68
CA ASN A 134 6.64 -30.78 18.78
C ASN A 134 7.04 -30.24 17.40
N PHE A 135 7.35 -31.12 16.45
CA PHE A 135 7.63 -30.72 15.06
C PHE A 135 6.42 -30.08 14.41
N VAL A 136 5.26 -30.73 14.39
CA VAL A 136 4.03 -30.24 13.76
C VAL A 136 3.66 -28.87 14.31
N PHE A 137 3.55 -28.75 15.64
CA PHE A 137 3.17 -27.48 16.26
C PHE A 137 4.26 -26.40 16.21
N SER A 138 5.49 -26.69 15.84
CA SER A 138 6.52 -25.68 15.61
C SER A 138 6.50 -25.10 14.19
N ILE A 139 5.86 -25.78 13.23
CA ILE A 139 5.90 -25.40 11.81
C ILE A 139 4.58 -24.81 11.29
N ILE A 140 3.46 -24.95 12.02
CA ILE A 140 2.13 -24.50 11.57
C ILE A 140 2.13 -23.02 11.20
N ALA A 141 2.65 -22.14 12.06
CA ALA A 141 2.69 -20.72 11.80
C ALA A 141 3.48 -20.37 10.52
N VAL A 142 4.55 -21.14 10.27
CA VAL A 142 5.40 -20.95 9.09
C VAL A 142 4.70 -21.42 7.82
N ILE A 143 3.97 -22.54 7.88
CA ILE A 143 3.13 -23.03 6.76
C ILE A 143 2.10 -21.96 6.40
N LEU A 144 1.32 -21.51 7.39
CA LEU A 144 0.27 -20.51 7.17
C LEU A 144 0.82 -19.22 6.59
N LEU A 145 1.99 -18.77 7.03
CA LEU A 145 2.66 -17.58 6.52
C LEU A 145 3.19 -17.76 5.09
N ALA A 146 3.82 -18.91 4.79
CA ALA A 146 4.43 -19.19 3.49
C ALA A 146 3.39 -19.28 2.35
N VAL A 147 2.17 -19.71 2.66
CA VAL A 147 1.08 -19.82 1.67
C VAL A 147 0.07 -18.66 1.75
N ASN A 148 0.37 -17.63 2.55
CA ASN A 148 -0.51 -16.47 2.66
C ASN A 148 -0.37 -15.56 1.45
N GLY A 149 -1.49 -15.31 0.75
CA GLY A 149 -1.50 -14.51 -0.47
C GLY A 149 -1.12 -13.06 -0.26
N SER A 150 -1.63 -12.40 0.79
CA SER A 150 -1.27 -11.02 1.11
C SER A 150 0.22 -10.88 1.45
N PHE A 151 0.79 -11.82 2.20
CA PHE A 151 2.22 -11.83 2.53
C PHE A 151 3.08 -12.00 1.28
N ALA A 152 2.74 -12.97 0.41
CA ALA A 152 3.45 -13.22 -0.85
C ALA A 152 3.37 -12.03 -1.81
N TYR A 153 2.20 -11.39 -1.93
CA TYR A 153 1.99 -10.22 -2.78
C TYR A 153 2.89 -9.04 -2.39
N TRP A 154 2.92 -8.68 -1.10
CA TRP A 154 3.73 -7.55 -0.64
C TRP A 154 5.23 -7.83 -0.62
N THR A 155 5.64 -9.10 -0.70
CA THR A 155 7.05 -9.51 -0.82
C THR A 155 7.73 -8.94 -2.06
N VAL A 156 7.03 -8.85 -3.21
CA VAL A 156 7.58 -8.41 -4.50
C VAL A 156 7.16 -7.01 -4.93
N SER A 157 6.44 -6.27 -4.09
CA SER A 157 5.85 -4.98 -4.42
C SER A 157 6.85 -3.84 -4.68
N GLY A 158 8.11 -4.00 -4.31
CA GLY A 158 9.12 -2.93 -4.31
C GLY A 158 9.05 -1.99 -3.10
N MET A 159 8.01 -2.13 -2.25
CA MET A 159 7.83 -1.32 -1.04
C MET A 159 8.60 -1.90 0.16
N GLU A 160 8.73 -1.10 1.20
CA GLU A 160 9.39 -1.42 2.47
C GLU A 160 8.66 -2.45 3.34
N THR A 161 7.46 -2.90 2.94
CA THR A 161 6.57 -3.75 3.75
C THR A 161 7.25 -5.06 4.21
N GLY A 162 8.00 -5.71 3.32
CA GLY A 162 8.76 -6.93 3.66
C GLY A 162 9.85 -6.67 4.70
N LEU A 163 10.64 -5.60 4.53
CA LEU A 163 11.68 -5.21 5.47
C LEU A 163 11.10 -4.87 6.85
N PHE A 164 10.01 -4.11 6.87
CA PHE A 164 9.32 -3.76 8.11
C PHE A 164 8.84 -5.01 8.86
N GLY A 165 8.16 -5.93 8.17
CA GLY A 165 7.72 -7.20 8.74
C GLY A 165 8.87 -8.03 9.30
N MET A 166 9.98 -8.10 8.60
CA MET A 166 11.20 -8.78 9.05
C MET A 166 11.77 -8.16 10.32
N LEU A 167 11.91 -6.83 10.37
CA LEU A 167 12.48 -6.12 11.52
C LEU A 167 11.57 -6.22 12.76
N VAL A 168 10.24 -6.13 12.59
CA VAL A 168 9.27 -6.38 13.66
C VAL A 168 9.42 -7.80 14.21
N THR A 169 9.43 -8.80 13.33
CA THR A 169 9.53 -10.22 13.74
C THR A 169 10.88 -10.52 14.40
N LEU A 170 11.97 -9.96 13.89
CA LEU A 170 13.30 -10.03 14.50
C LEU A 170 13.30 -9.40 15.90
N GLY A 171 12.73 -8.21 16.04
CA GLY A 171 12.62 -7.51 17.33
C GLY A 171 11.84 -8.33 18.35
N VAL A 172 10.70 -8.91 17.95
CA VAL A 172 9.90 -9.82 18.77
C VAL A 172 10.71 -11.05 19.17
N PHE A 173 11.40 -11.71 18.23
CA PHE A 173 12.28 -12.85 18.51
C PHE A 173 13.37 -12.53 19.53
N LEU A 174 14.08 -11.42 19.31
CA LEU A 174 15.17 -10.98 20.20
C LEU A 174 14.63 -10.63 21.58
N TYR A 175 13.51 -9.94 21.66
CA TYR A 175 12.89 -9.59 22.94
C TYR A 175 12.46 -10.83 23.74
N LEU A 176 11.80 -11.79 23.10
CA LEU A 176 11.46 -13.07 23.73
C LEU A 176 12.72 -13.86 24.17
N LYS A 177 13.83 -13.73 23.44
CA LYS A 177 15.12 -14.28 23.84
C LYS A 177 15.67 -13.57 25.08
N GLU A 178 15.61 -12.26 25.11
CA GLU A 178 16.08 -11.41 26.22
C GLU A 178 15.28 -11.61 27.51
N LEU A 179 13.98 -11.92 27.41
CA LEU A 179 13.13 -12.26 28.56
C LEU A 179 13.61 -13.50 29.32
N LYS A 180 14.12 -14.51 28.60
CA LYS A 180 14.59 -15.79 29.19
C LYS A 180 16.06 -15.81 29.53
N GLN A 181 16.85 -14.86 29.06
CA GLN A 181 18.29 -14.80 29.25
C GLN A 181 18.70 -13.44 29.83
N PRO A 182 18.62 -13.26 31.15
CA PRO A 182 18.96 -11.99 31.80
C PRO A 182 20.44 -11.60 31.63
N ASP A 183 21.32 -12.55 31.33
CA ASP A 183 22.78 -12.34 31.19
C ASP A 183 23.20 -11.67 29.86
N ILE A 184 22.26 -11.48 28.92
CA ILE A 184 22.56 -10.78 27.67
C ILE A 184 22.94 -9.34 27.96
N GLN A 185 24.21 -8.97 27.68
CA GLN A 185 24.74 -7.65 27.96
C GLN A 185 24.17 -6.56 27.07
N ILE A 186 24.04 -6.83 25.76
CA ILE A 186 23.51 -5.88 24.77
C ILE A 186 22.14 -6.38 24.28
N PRO A 187 21.07 -5.66 24.64
CA PRO A 187 19.71 -6.07 24.24
C PRO A 187 19.37 -5.55 22.81
N TRP A 188 19.67 -6.36 21.82
CA TRP A 188 19.53 -6.04 20.40
C TRP A 188 18.09 -5.88 19.91
N SER A 189 17.07 -6.29 20.69
CA SER A 189 15.67 -6.08 20.34
C SER A 189 15.36 -4.60 20.12
N SER A 190 15.96 -3.72 20.93
CA SER A 190 15.82 -2.29 20.84
C SER A 190 16.33 -1.73 19.51
N ALA A 191 17.49 -2.20 19.03
CA ALA A 191 18.03 -1.83 17.73
C ALA A 191 17.12 -2.30 16.58
N ALA A 192 16.57 -3.52 16.66
CA ALA A 192 15.64 -4.01 15.66
C ALA A 192 14.36 -3.15 15.60
N PHE A 193 13.83 -2.74 16.74
CA PHE A 193 12.66 -1.84 16.80
C PHE A 193 12.97 -0.43 16.31
N LEU A 194 14.18 0.10 16.57
CA LEU A 194 14.62 1.37 15.99
C LEU A 194 14.63 1.30 14.45
N LEU A 195 15.26 0.28 13.89
CA LEU A 195 15.30 0.08 12.44
C LEU A 195 13.90 -0.12 11.86
N ALA A 196 13.01 -0.82 12.56
CA ALA A 196 11.60 -0.93 12.19
C ALA A 196 10.93 0.45 12.17
N SER A 197 11.17 1.29 13.18
CA SER A 197 10.60 2.66 13.26
C SER A 197 11.13 3.59 12.17
N LEU A 198 12.40 3.43 11.77
CA LEU A 198 12.99 4.14 10.62
C LEU A 198 12.52 3.59 9.28
N THR A 199 11.99 2.36 9.25
CA THR A 199 11.35 1.77 8.05
C THR A 199 9.89 2.20 7.93
N ARG A 200 9.15 2.22 9.05
CA ARG A 200 7.76 2.70 9.11
C ARG A 200 7.45 3.25 10.51
N PRO A 201 6.70 4.37 10.60
CA PRO A 201 6.37 4.98 11.90
C PRO A 201 5.67 4.04 12.88
N GLU A 202 4.96 3.03 12.37
CA GLU A 202 4.26 2.01 13.17
C GLU A 202 5.22 1.19 14.05
N GLY A 203 6.51 1.14 13.73
CA GLY A 203 7.54 0.52 14.55
C GLY A 203 7.61 1.13 15.97
N ASN A 204 7.29 2.43 16.12
CA ASN A 204 7.21 3.10 17.43
C ASN A 204 6.14 2.47 18.33
N ILE A 205 5.02 1.98 17.76
CA ILE A 205 3.94 1.32 18.49
C ILE A 205 4.45 0.00 19.07
N ILE A 206 5.15 -0.79 18.26
CA ILE A 206 5.72 -2.07 18.72
C ILE A 206 6.73 -1.84 19.84
N PHE A 207 7.58 -0.80 19.72
CA PHE A 207 8.50 -0.42 20.78
C PHE A 207 7.75 -0.01 22.05
N ALA A 208 6.71 0.83 21.96
CA ALA A 208 5.90 1.26 23.11
C ALA A 208 5.19 0.07 23.78
N VAL A 209 4.63 -0.87 23.00
CA VAL A 209 4.06 -2.12 23.53
C VAL A 209 5.12 -2.92 24.27
N THR A 210 6.34 -2.98 23.76
CA THR A 210 7.45 -3.69 24.41
C THR A 210 7.86 -3.03 25.74
N VAL A 211 7.89 -1.67 25.78
CA VAL A 211 8.09 -0.92 27.03
C VAL A 211 7.01 -1.27 28.04
N LEU A 212 5.74 -1.18 27.65
CA LEU A 212 4.60 -1.48 28.53
C LEU A 212 4.68 -2.93 29.06
N HIS A 213 4.99 -3.89 28.18
CA HIS A 213 5.16 -5.27 28.60
C HIS A 213 6.31 -5.44 29.59
N LYS A 214 7.48 -4.78 29.41
CA LYS A 214 8.58 -4.78 30.38
C LYS A 214 8.12 -4.29 31.75
N VAL A 215 7.35 -3.20 31.79
CA VAL A 215 6.79 -2.68 33.04
C VAL A 215 5.88 -3.70 33.71
N ILE A 216 4.98 -4.34 32.96
CA ILE A 216 4.07 -5.38 33.49
C ILE A 216 4.88 -6.54 34.07
N VAL A 217 5.92 -7.01 33.39
CA VAL A 217 6.77 -8.13 33.86
C VAL A 217 7.44 -7.77 35.19
N VAL A 218 7.99 -6.55 35.29
CA VAL A 218 8.63 -6.07 36.54
C VAL A 218 7.62 -5.94 37.69
N LEU A 219 6.43 -5.40 37.43
CA LEU A 219 5.38 -5.26 38.46
C LEU A 219 4.85 -6.61 38.97
N ARG A 220 4.94 -7.67 38.15
CA ARG A 220 4.47 -9.03 38.48
C ARG A 220 5.57 -9.89 39.13
N ALA A 221 6.83 -9.45 39.11
CA ALA A 221 7.91 -10.21 39.73
C ALA A 221 7.68 -10.34 41.25
N PRO A 222 7.93 -11.52 41.85
CA PRO A 222 7.80 -11.72 43.28
C PRO A 222 8.67 -10.73 44.06
N LYS A 223 8.13 -10.13 45.11
CA LYS A 223 8.87 -9.24 46.00
C LYS A 223 9.93 -10.06 46.71
N GLY A 224 11.22 -9.89 46.39
CA GLY A 224 12.33 -10.48 47.11
C GLY A 224 13.45 -11.12 46.26
N GLU A 225 13.24 -11.44 44.99
CA GLU A 225 14.28 -12.15 44.19
C GLU A 225 15.30 -11.22 43.50
N THR A 226 14.98 -9.97 43.26
CA THR A 226 15.94 -8.98 42.71
C THR A 226 15.43 -7.58 43.06
N GLY A 227 15.97 -6.86 44.01
CA GLY A 227 15.69 -5.49 44.41
C GLY A 227 14.25 -5.02 44.18
N SER A 228 13.61 -4.44 45.17
CA SER A 228 12.16 -4.19 45.15
C SER A 228 11.68 -3.22 44.04
N GLY A 229 10.74 -3.67 43.19
CA GLY A 229 9.84 -2.78 42.46
C GLY A 229 10.48 -2.00 41.30
N TYR A 230 10.14 -0.71 41.19
CA TYR A 230 10.52 0.18 40.09
C TYR A 230 12.05 0.35 39.88
N SER A 231 12.90 0.06 40.89
CA SER A 231 14.37 0.13 40.74
C SER A 231 14.92 -0.83 39.66
N VAL A 232 14.24 -1.95 39.41
CA VAL A 232 14.62 -2.91 38.36
C VAL A 232 14.45 -2.31 36.96
N LEU A 233 13.53 -1.40 36.76
CA LEU A 233 13.35 -0.69 35.47
C LEU A 233 14.57 0.20 35.14
N TRP A 234 15.25 0.73 36.16
CA TRP A 234 16.39 1.64 36.06
C TRP A 234 17.75 0.94 36.11
N ASN A 235 17.78 -0.41 35.95
CA ASN A 235 19.04 -1.12 35.89
C ASN A 235 19.80 -0.78 34.59
N LYS A 236 21.12 -0.97 34.60
CA LYS A 236 22.01 -0.66 33.47
C LYS A 236 21.53 -1.27 32.15
N ARG A 237 21.03 -2.52 32.17
CA ARG A 237 20.55 -3.23 31.00
C ARG A 237 19.33 -2.54 30.37
N ASN A 238 18.34 -2.19 31.17
CA ASN A 238 17.12 -1.53 30.66
C ASN A 238 17.41 -0.11 30.21
N LEU A 239 18.31 0.60 30.88
CA LEU A 239 18.79 1.92 30.43
C LEU A 239 19.53 1.82 29.09
N THR A 240 20.42 0.82 28.92
CA THR A 240 21.09 0.56 27.65
C THR A 240 20.07 0.22 26.56
N TRP A 241 19.07 -0.63 26.87
CA TRP A 241 18.00 -0.98 25.94
C TRP A 241 17.23 0.26 25.47
N ALA A 242 16.86 1.13 26.41
CA ALA A 242 16.17 2.39 26.08
C ALA A 242 17.08 3.33 25.28
N ALA A 243 18.35 3.49 25.69
CA ALA A 243 19.31 4.39 25.05
C ALA A 243 19.58 3.99 23.57
N ILE A 244 19.69 2.70 23.26
CA ILE A 244 19.88 2.18 21.89
C ILE A 244 18.74 2.64 20.96
N TYR A 245 17.53 2.78 21.46
CA TYR A 245 16.39 3.28 20.68
C TYR A 245 16.29 4.80 20.72
N ILE A 246 16.20 5.37 21.93
CA ILE A 246 15.81 6.76 22.13
C ILE A 246 16.84 7.73 21.56
N ILE A 247 18.15 7.48 21.80
CA ILE A 247 19.19 8.42 21.36
C ILE A 247 19.24 8.57 19.84
N PRO A 248 19.34 7.49 19.05
CA PRO A 248 19.32 7.63 17.58
C PRO A 248 17.97 8.13 17.04
N ALA A 249 16.85 7.77 17.67
CA ALA A 249 15.54 8.28 17.27
C ALA A 249 15.44 9.79 17.45
N LEU A 250 15.94 10.34 18.58
CA LEU A 250 15.98 11.80 18.81
C LEU A 250 16.92 12.51 17.85
N ILE A 251 18.09 11.92 17.53
CA ILE A 251 19.02 12.47 16.54
C ILE A 251 18.35 12.52 15.16
N TYR A 252 17.68 11.44 14.75
CA TYR A 252 16.93 11.41 13.51
C TYR A 252 15.81 12.45 13.46
N MET A 253 15.03 12.57 14.54
CA MET A 253 13.96 13.57 14.63
C MET A 253 14.49 15.00 14.58
N ALA A 254 15.60 15.30 15.27
CA ALA A 254 16.24 16.61 15.26
C ALA A 254 16.76 16.97 13.85
N TRP A 255 17.44 16.02 13.18
CA TRP A 255 17.89 16.19 11.80
C TRP A 255 16.70 16.42 10.86
N ARG A 256 15.65 15.60 10.94
CA ARG A 256 14.46 15.70 10.10
C ARG A 256 13.76 17.05 10.26
N TYR A 257 13.57 17.51 11.51
CA TYR A 257 12.99 18.80 11.81
C TYR A 257 13.84 19.94 11.23
N SER A 258 15.16 19.87 11.38
CA SER A 258 16.07 20.87 10.82
C SER A 258 16.04 20.90 9.29
N TYR A 259 15.83 19.76 8.64
CA TYR A 259 15.86 19.65 7.18
C TYR A 259 14.53 20.03 6.53
N TYR A 260 13.39 19.53 7.06
CA TYR A 260 12.06 19.74 6.51
C TYR A 260 11.23 20.82 7.19
N GLY A 261 11.56 21.21 8.41
CA GLY A 261 10.89 22.26 9.18
C GLY A 261 9.58 21.82 9.87
N TYR A 262 9.25 20.52 9.85
CA TYR A 262 8.04 19.96 10.44
C TYR A 262 8.32 18.78 11.36
N LEU A 263 7.46 18.64 12.41
CA LEU A 263 7.62 17.58 13.40
C LEU A 263 7.24 16.21 12.83
N PHE A 264 6.26 16.15 11.93
CA PHE A 264 5.82 14.91 11.28
C PHE A 264 6.04 14.97 9.76
N PRO A 265 6.15 13.83 9.07
CA PRO A 265 6.24 13.80 7.61
C PRO A 265 4.97 14.39 6.98
N ASN A 266 5.10 14.94 5.77
CA ASN A 266 3.99 15.58 5.07
C ASN A 266 2.79 14.66 4.85
N THR A 267 3.07 13.37 4.64
CA THR A 267 2.03 12.32 4.55
C THR A 267 1.18 12.19 5.82
N PHE A 268 1.72 12.54 7.00
CA PHE A 268 0.94 12.58 8.24
C PHE A 268 -0.11 13.70 8.15
N TYR A 269 0.27 14.91 7.80
CA TYR A 269 -0.66 16.04 7.66
C TYR A 269 -1.70 15.78 6.56
N ALA A 270 -1.29 15.19 5.44
CA ALA A 270 -2.19 14.85 4.35
C ALA A 270 -3.22 13.76 4.73
N LYS A 271 -2.82 12.76 5.53
CA LYS A 271 -3.65 11.58 5.83
C LYS A 271 -4.40 11.65 7.15
N THR A 272 -3.95 12.46 8.13
CA THR A 272 -4.58 12.50 9.44
C THR A 272 -5.86 13.33 9.44
N GLY A 273 -6.92 12.75 9.97
CA GLY A 273 -8.18 13.39 10.27
C GLY A 273 -8.79 12.70 11.48
N SER A 274 -9.58 13.45 12.28
CA SER A 274 -10.25 12.94 13.49
C SER A 274 -11.75 12.77 13.30
N SER A 275 -12.21 12.51 12.06
CA SER A 275 -13.63 12.32 11.81
C SER A 275 -14.09 10.92 12.21
N LEU A 276 -15.37 10.78 12.57
CA LEU A 276 -16.00 9.49 12.87
C LEU A 276 -15.85 8.51 11.69
N GLU A 277 -15.82 9.03 10.46
CA GLU A 277 -15.67 8.24 9.24
C GLU A 277 -14.29 7.52 9.17
N TYR A 278 -13.23 8.10 9.75
CA TYR A 278 -11.94 7.42 9.87
C TYR A 278 -12.04 6.15 10.69
N PHE A 279 -12.69 6.23 11.86
CA PHE A 279 -12.86 5.04 12.73
C PHE A 279 -13.74 3.99 12.06
N LYS A 280 -14.78 4.42 11.35
CA LYS A 280 -15.65 3.52 10.60
C LYS A 280 -14.87 2.81 9.48
N THR A 281 -14.12 3.55 8.67
CA THR A 281 -13.30 2.98 7.58
C THR A 281 -12.23 2.03 8.14
N GLY A 282 -11.58 2.39 9.26
CA GLY A 282 -10.63 1.52 9.95
C GLY A 282 -11.29 0.27 10.52
N GLY A 283 -12.52 0.39 11.06
CA GLY A 283 -13.34 -0.74 11.51
C GLY A 283 -13.73 -1.67 10.35
N GLU A 284 -14.10 -1.11 9.22
CA GLU A 284 -14.42 -1.86 7.99
C GLU A 284 -13.18 -2.59 7.44
N TYR A 285 -12.00 -1.95 7.52
CA TYR A 285 -10.74 -2.58 7.13
C TYR A 285 -10.38 -3.77 8.04
N LEU A 286 -10.52 -3.61 9.37
CA LEU A 286 -10.34 -4.70 10.33
C LEU A 286 -11.40 -5.80 10.11
N TRP A 287 -12.64 -5.43 9.87
CA TRP A 287 -13.71 -6.39 9.60
C TRP A 287 -13.45 -7.20 8.33
N GLY A 288 -12.97 -6.55 7.26
CA GLY A 288 -12.54 -7.24 6.02
C GLY A 288 -11.44 -8.26 6.27
N PHE A 289 -10.45 -7.93 7.11
CA PHE A 289 -9.43 -8.88 7.54
C PHE A 289 -10.03 -10.05 8.33
N LEU A 290 -10.92 -9.78 9.29
CA LEU A 290 -11.59 -10.82 10.06
C LEU A 290 -12.48 -11.71 9.19
N GLN A 291 -13.14 -11.17 8.17
CA GLN A 291 -13.90 -11.99 7.20
C GLN A 291 -13.01 -12.89 6.34
N ALA A 292 -11.84 -12.38 5.93
CA ALA A 292 -10.88 -13.17 5.16
C ALA A 292 -10.27 -14.31 6.01
N TYR A 293 -10.02 -14.02 7.30
CA TYR A 293 -9.30 -14.92 8.22
C TYR A 293 -10.14 -15.34 9.43
N GLY A 294 -11.49 -15.37 9.34
CA GLY A 294 -12.40 -15.53 10.49
C GLY A 294 -12.13 -16.76 11.37
N GLY A 295 -11.94 -17.93 10.76
CA GLY A 295 -11.60 -19.14 11.49
C GLY A 295 -10.25 -19.05 12.22
N TYR A 296 -9.26 -18.40 11.60
CA TYR A 296 -7.96 -18.15 12.24
C TYR A 296 -8.08 -17.11 13.37
N GLY A 297 -8.98 -16.11 13.23
CA GLY A 297 -9.22 -15.13 14.28
C GLY A 297 -9.79 -15.76 15.55
N ILE A 298 -10.70 -16.73 15.42
CA ILE A 298 -11.23 -17.50 16.55
C ILE A 298 -10.11 -18.30 17.24
N LEU A 299 -9.26 -18.98 16.46
CA LEU A 299 -8.12 -19.73 17.00
C LEU A 299 -7.12 -18.83 17.73
N ALA A 300 -6.83 -17.65 17.15
CA ALA A 300 -5.98 -16.65 17.81
C ALA A 300 -6.60 -16.16 19.14
N ALA A 301 -7.92 -16.03 19.22
CA ALA A 301 -8.59 -15.67 20.48
C ALA A 301 -8.52 -16.80 21.54
N VAL A 302 -8.56 -18.08 21.13
CA VAL A 302 -8.40 -19.24 22.04
C VAL A 302 -7.04 -19.19 22.78
N THR A 303 -6.02 -18.60 22.16
CA THR A 303 -4.70 -18.40 22.80
C THR A 303 -4.77 -17.62 24.12
N LEU A 304 -5.80 -16.80 24.33
CA LEU A 304 -6.00 -16.10 25.61
C LEU A 304 -6.10 -17.07 26.81
N LEU A 305 -6.47 -18.33 26.57
CA LEU A 305 -6.48 -19.36 27.61
C LEU A 305 -5.06 -19.69 28.11
N THR A 306 -4.03 -19.53 27.26
CA THR A 306 -2.62 -19.74 27.64
C THR A 306 -2.15 -18.74 28.70
N LEU A 307 -2.83 -17.58 28.82
CA LEU A 307 -2.55 -16.60 29.88
C LEU A 307 -2.88 -17.12 31.30
N ARG A 308 -3.54 -18.27 31.43
CA ARG A 308 -3.75 -18.96 32.72
C ARG A 308 -2.49 -19.73 33.15
N ASP A 309 -1.62 -20.11 32.20
CA ASP A 309 -0.35 -20.80 32.50
C ASP A 309 0.72 -19.80 32.93
N ARG A 310 1.05 -19.77 34.21
CA ARG A 310 2.04 -18.86 34.80
C ARG A 310 3.42 -18.98 34.15
N LYS A 311 3.82 -20.17 33.62
CA LYS A 311 5.14 -20.40 33.02
C LYS A 311 5.26 -19.76 31.63
N ARG A 312 4.14 -19.62 30.91
CA ARG A 312 4.09 -19.13 29.54
C ARG A 312 3.44 -17.75 29.43
N PHE A 313 2.97 -17.21 30.58
CA PHE A 313 2.20 -15.97 30.65
C PHE A 313 2.89 -14.81 29.95
N ASN A 314 4.16 -14.53 30.29
CA ASN A 314 4.84 -13.34 29.80
C ASN A 314 5.05 -13.37 28.27
N GLU A 315 5.43 -14.52 27.71
CA GLU A 315 5.65 -14.63 26.26
C GLU A 315 4.34 -14.43 25.48
N TYR A 316 3.27 -15.10 25.92
CA TYR A 316 1.98 -14.99 25.21
C TYR A 316 1.27 -13.67 25.48
N LEU A 317 1.40 -13.09 26.66
CA LEU A 317 0.92 -11.74 26.92
C LEU A 317 1.56 -10.74 25.95
N TYR A 318 2.87 -10.85 25.75
CA TYR A 318 3.58 -9.97 24.81
C TYR A 318 3.05 -10.10 23.38
N LEU A 319 2.92 -11.31 22.86
CA LEU A 319 2.42 -11.56 21.50
C LEU A 319 0.97 -11.07 21.35
N VAL A 320 0.13 -11.31 22.34
CA VAL A 320 -1.25 -10.81 22.39
C VAL A 320 -1.27 -9.28 22.37
N MET A 321 -0.45 -8.63 23.22
CA MET A 321 -0.37 -7.16 23.25
C MET A 321 0.08 -6.60 21.90
N VAL A 322 1.13 -7.17 21.28
CA VAL A 322 1.62 -6.72 19.96
C VAL A 322 0.50 -6.79 18.93
N PHE A 323 -0.21 -7.90 18.85
CA PHE A 323 -1.27 -8.09 17.84
C PHE A 323 -2.46 -7.17 18.09
N TYR A 324 -3.05 -7.20 19.28
CA TYR A 324 -4.30 -6.47 19.54
C TYR A 324 -4.11 -4.96 19.61
N VAL A 325 -3.01 -4.46 20.19
CA VAL A 325 -2.74 -3.01 20.22
C VAL A 325 -2.54 -2.47 18.80
N PHE A 326 -1.89 -3.25 17.95
CA PHE A 326 -1.74 -2.83 16.56
C PHE A 326 -3.06 -2.89 15.77
N CYS A 327 -3.95 -3.86 16.05
CA CYS A 327 -5.30 -3.88 15.48
C CYS A 327 -6.10 -2.61 15.88
N ILE A 328 -6.00 -2.21 17.16
CA ILE A 328 -6.59 -0.96 17.64
C ILE A 328 -6.02 0.23 16.87
N TYR A 329 -4.70 0.30 16.70
CA TYR A 329 -4.05 1.35 15.91
C TYR A 329 -4.59 1.42 14.47
N ILE A 330 -4.75 0.28 13.79
CA ILE A 330 -5.30 0.22 12.42
C ILE A 330 -6.69 0.86 12.34
N VAL A 331 -7.54 0.63 13.36
CA VAL A 331 -8.87 1.26 13.44
C VAL A 331 -8.74 2.77 13.62
N PHE A 332 -7.81 3.23 14.48
CA PHE A 332 -7.59 4.66 14.73
C PHE A 332 -7.07 5.44 13.52
N VAL A 333 -6.28 4.82 12.66
CA VAL A 333 -5.72 5.49 11.47
C VAL A 333 -6.58 5.36 10.22
N GLY A 334 -7.77 4.73 10.33
CA GLY A 334 -8.69 4.58 9.21
C GLY A 334 -8.34 3.45 8.23
N GLY A 335 -7.49 2.50 8.62
CA GLY A 335 -7.07 1.39 7.76
C GLY A 335 -6.12 1.81 6.64
N ASP A 336 -6.07 1.00 5.56
CA ASP A 336 -5.23 1.25 4.39
C ASP A 336 -6.06 1.19 3.10
N VAL A 337 -5.65 1.98 2.12
CA VAL A 337 -6.27 1.99 0.78
C VAL A 337 -5.66 0.95 -0.15
N LEU A 338 -4.44 0.52 0.11
CA LEU A 338 -3.73 -0.47 -0.70
C LEU A 338 -4.15 -1.89 -0.30
N ARG A 339 -4.57 -2.66 -1.28
CA ARG A 339 -5.01 -4.07 -1.13
C ARG A 339 -3.91 -5.02 -1.62
N PRO A 340 -3.85 -6.27 -1.09
CA PRO A 340 -4.63 -6.85 0.00
C PRO A 340 -3.95 -6.63 1.38
N ASN A 341 -4.69 -6.26 2.39
CA ASN A 341 -4.34 -6.32 3.83
C ASN A 341 -2.94 -5.82 4.23
N ARG A 342 -2.38 -4.78 3.57
CA ARG A 342 -0.98 -4.34 3.75
C ARG A 342 -0.60 -4.08 5.20
N PHE A 343 -1.48 -3.42 5.97
CA PHE A 343 -1.18 -3.08 7.37
C PHE A 343 -1.11 -4.30 8.29
N PHE A 344 -1.75 -5.42 7.92
CA PHE A 344 -1.66 -6.66 8.69
C PHE A 344 -0.42 -7.49 8.34
N VAL A 345 0.21 -7.29 7.19
CA VAL A 345 1.35 -8.10 6.73
C VAL A 345 2.47 -8.19 7.77
N PRO A 346 2.92 -7.10 8.42
CA PRO A 346 3.97 -7.16 9.43
C PRO A 346 3.58 -7.91 10.71
N LEU A 347 2.28 -8.07 10.96
CA LEU A 347 1.74 -8.79 12.12
C LEU A 347 1.41 -10.25 11.83
N MET A 348 1.34 -10.66 10.57
CA MET A 348 0.99 -12.03 10.21
C MET A 348 1.85 -13.09 10.91
N PRO A 349 3.17 -12.90 11.09
CA PRO A 349 3.98 -13.83 11.87
C PRO A 349 3.45 -14.03 13.28
N VAL A 350 3.15 -12.95 14.00
CA VAL A 350 2.60 -13.00 15.36
C VAL A 350 1.19 -13.60 15.35
N PHE A 351 0.35 -13.18 14.40
CA PHE A 351 -1.01 -13.70 14.24
C PHE A 351 -1.01 -15.23 14.06
N PHE A 352 -0.20 -15.75 13.15
CA PHE A 352 -0.15 -17.19 12.90
C PHE A 352 0.51 -17.99 14.05
N ILE A 353 1.41 -17.36 14.82
CA ILE A 353 1.90 -17.97 16.07
C ILE A 353 0.77 -18.07 17.12
N LEU A 354 -0.09 -17.04 17.21
CA LEU A 354 -1.27 -17.11 18.08
C LEU A 354 -2.26 -18.18 17.58
N VAL A 355 -2.50 -18.28 16.28
CA VAL A 355 -3.32 -19.35 15.69
C VAL A 355 -2.76 -20.74 16.02
N GLN A 356 -1.45 -20.94 15.86
CA GLN A 356 -0.74 -22.18 16.21
C GLN A 356 -0.96 -22.56 17.67
N GLU A 357 -0.85 -21.61 18.58
CA GLU A 357 -1.08 -21.87 20.00
C GLU A 357 -2.56 -22.14 20.29
N GLY A 358 -3.50 -21.45 19.63
CA GLY A 358 -4.92 -21.75 19.75
C GLY A 358 -5.24 -23.18 19.34
N LEU A 359 -4.65 -23.67 18.26
CA LEU A 359 -4.75 -25.09 17.84
C LEU A 359 -4.15 -26.04 18.89
N ASN A 360 -3.00 -25.66 19.48
CA ASN A 360 -2.38 -26.45 20.55
C ASN A 360 -3.31 -26.54 21.78
N GLN A 361 -3.92 -25.43 22.20
CA GLN A 361 -4.88 -25.41 23.31
C GLN A 361 -6.09 -26.32 23.05
N LEU A 362 -6.63 -26.29 21.83
CA LEU A 362 -7.73 -27.17 21.46
C LEU A 362 -7.31 -28.65 21.44
N ALA A 363 -6.12 -28.93 20.89
CA ALA A 363 -5.58 -30.30 20.91
C ALA A 363 -5.38 -30.79 22.33
N GLU A 364 -4.89 -29.97 23.26
CA GLU A 364 -4.74 -30.29 24.68
C GLU A 364 -6.07 -30.55 25.40
N MET A 365 -7.14 -29.81 25.03
CA MET A 365 -8.46 -30.04 25.60
C MET A 365 -9.09 -31.36 25.14
N LEU A 366 -8.81 -31.77 23.90
CA LEU A 366 -9.37 -32.96 23.28
C LEU A 366 -8.56 -34.23 23.66
N ASP A 367 -7.27 -34.08 23.97
CA ASP A 367 -6.37 -35.19 24.24
C ASP A 367 -6.41 -35.63 25.71
N LYS A 368 -7.37 -36.49 26.03
CA LYS A 368 -7.38 -37.26 27.29
C LYS A 368 -6.67 -38.62 27.16
N SER A 369 -6.15 -38.98 25.99
CA SER A 369 -5.59 -40.28 25.67
C SER A 369 -4.15 -40.21 25.16
N LYS A 370 -3.44 -41.35 25.18
CA LYS A 370 -2.03 -41.50 24.78
C LYS A 370 -1.76 -41.33 23.27
N GLU A 371 -2.68 -40.76 22.50
CA GLU A 371 -2.67 -40.72 21.03
C GLU A 371 -2.26 -39.32 20.48
N ALA A 372 -1.44 -38.59 21.20
CA ALA A 372 -0.97 -37.22 20.79
C ALA A 372 -0.36 -37.18 19.38
N VAL A 373 0.20 -38.29 18.89
CA VAL A 373 0.76 -38.42 17.53
C VAL A 373 -0.33 -38.36 16.45
N MET A 374 -1.44 -39.08 16.66
CA MET A 374 -2.55 -39.11 15.70
C MET A 374 -3.27 -37.74 15.65
N GLY A 375 -3.48 -37.12 16.81
CA GLY A 375 -4.02 -35.77 16.92
C GLY A 375 -3.17 -34.74 16.19
N ALA A 376 -1.84 -34.80 16.33
CA ALA A 376 -0.93 -33.89 15.62
C ALA A 376 -0.98 -34.08 14.08
N ALA A 377 -1.07 -35.32 13.61
CA ALA A 377 -1.19 -35.63 12.18
C ALA A 377 -2.52 -35.08 11.61
N VAL A 378 -3.64 -35.27 12.32
CA VAL A 378 -4.95 -34.75 11.92
C VAL A 378 -4.93 -33.20 11.85
N VAL A 379 -4.34 -32.55 12.86
CA VAL A 379 -4.19 -31.07 12.86
C VAL A 379 -3.35 -30.62 11.67
N LEU A 380 -2.24 -31.29 11.37
CA LEU A 380 -1.40 -30.94 10.22
C LEU A 380 -2.16 -31.07 8.89
N LEU A 381 -2.89 -32.17 8.70
CA LEU A 381 -3.70 -32.38 7.49
C LEU A 381 -4.81 -31.33 7.38
N ALA A 382 -5.47 -30.97 8.49
CA ALA A 382 -6.47 -29.90 8.52
C ALA A 382 -5.86 -28.53 8.17
N VAL A 383 -4.66 -28.21 8.70
CA VAL A 383 -3.92 -26.98 8.38
C VAL A 383 -3.53 -26.95 6.90
N LEU A 384 -3.01 -28.03 6.35
CA LEU A 384 -2.66 -28.12 4.93
C LEU A 384 -3.89 -27.98 4.02
N GLY A 385 -5.00 -28.64 4.36
CA GLY A 385 -6.27 -28.53 3.63
C GLY A 385 -6.84 -27.12 3.68
N LEU A 386 -6.83 -26.49 4.85
CA LEU A 386 -7.29 -25.11 5.03
C LEU A 386 -6.39 -24.11 4.30
N SER A 387 -5.08 -24.33 4.34
CA SER A 387 -4.08 -23.52 3.63
C SER A 387 -4.29 -23.60 2.12
N TYR A 388 -4.52 -24.80 1.57
CA TYR A 388 -4.82 -24.99 0.16
C TYR A 388 -6.15 -24.31 -0.25
N TYR A 389 -7.19 -24.43 0.58
CA TYR A 389 -8.47 -23.77 0.34
C TYR A 389 -8.33 -22.25 0.32
N THR A 390 -7.61 -21.67 1.31
CA THR A 390 -7.36 -20.23 1.38
C THR A 390 -6.54 -19.75 0.18
N TYR A 391 -5.47 -20.48 -0.18
CA TYR A 391 -4.68 -20.20 -1.37
C TYR A 391 -5.57 -20.16 -2.64
N LYS A 392 -6.37 -21.17 -2.89
CA LYS A 392 -7.22 -21.26 -4.09
C LYS A 392 -8.25 -20.13 -4.13
N LYS A 393 -8.83 -19.76 -2.99
CA LYS A 393 -9.83 -18.70 -2.88
C LYS A 393 -9.25 -17.32 -3.16
N GLU A 394 -8.05 -17.04 -2.66
CA GLU A 394 -7.44 -15.70 -2.70
C GLU A 394 -6.61 -15.46 -3.96
N PHE A 395 -6.02 -16.51 -4.54
CA PHE A 395 -5.02 -16.39 -5.60
C PHE A 395 -5.48 -15.55 -6.78
N GLU A 396 -6.65 -15.87 -7.35
CA GLU A 396 -7.15 -15.17 -8.54
C GLU A 396 -7.42 -13.68 -8.25
N THR A 397 -8.01 -13.38 -7.09
CA THR A 397 -8.28 -11.99 -6.68
C THR A 397 -7.00 -11.20 -6.51
N ILE A 398 -6.00 -11.79 -5.85
CA ILE A 398 -4.70 -11.13 -5.61
C ILE A 398 -3.92 -11.02 -6.92
N LYS A 399 -4.02 -12.01 -7.80
CA LYS A 399 -3.43 -11.95 -9.15
C LYS A 399 -4.01 -10.81 -9.98
N GLN A 400 -5.33 -10.59 -9.90
CA GLN A 400 -5.97 -9.45 -10.54
C GLN A 400 -5.43 -8.11 -10.03
N TYR A 401 -5.15 -7.98 -8.72
CA TYR A 401 -4.52 -6.77 -8.20
C TYR A 401 -3.13 -6.53 -8.83
N SER A 402 -2.30 -7.56 -8.97
CA SER A 402 -0.99 -7.41 -9.60
C SER A 402 -1.10 -7.01 -11.09
N VAL A 403 -2.08 -7.53 -11.81
CA VAL A 403 -2.35 -7.15 -13.21
C VAL A 403 -2.78 -5.68 -13.31
N LEU A 404 -3.67 -5.23 -12.42
CA LEU A 404 -4.13 -3.84 -12.39
C LEU A 404 -2.98 -2.87 -12.06
N GLU A 405 -2.13 -3.21 -11.08
CA GLU A 405 -0.98 -2.39 -10.73
C GLU A 405 0.06 -2.32 -11.86
N ASN A 406 0.35 -3.44 -12.51
CA ASN A 406 1.22 -3.43 -13.69
C ASN A 406 0.64 -2.57 -14.82
N GLY A 407 -0.66 -2.67 -15.08
CA GLY A 407 -1.34 -1.85 -16.06
C GLY A 407 -1.26 -0.35 -15.74
N LEU A 408 -1.44 0.02 -14.46
CA LEU A 408 -1.31 1.40 -14.01
C LEU A 408 0.12 1.91 -14.20
N VAL A 409 1.13 1.15 -13.77
CA VAL A 409 2.54 1.54 -13.89
C VAL A 409 2.95 1.68 -15.36
N GLU A 410 2.55 0.75 -16.23
CA GLU A 410 2.84 0.85 -17.67
C GLU A 410 2.16 2.08 -18.31
N LYS A 411 0.89 2.35 -17.99
CA LYS A 411 0.21 3.58 -18.40
C LYS A 411 1.01 4.82 -17.97
N MET A 412 1.43 4.88 -16.72
CA MET A 412 2.18 6.02 -16.18
C MET A 412 3.58 6.15 -16.80
N LYS A 413 4.25 5.05 -17.16
CA LYS A 413 5.52 5.08 -17.90
C LYS A 413 5.37 5.68 -19.30
N LEU A 414 4.34 5.25 -20.05
CA LEU A 414 4.06 5.77 -21.39
C LEU A 414 3.75 7.27 -21.33
N THR A 415 2.89 7.66 -20.40
CA THR A 415 2.57 9.08 -20.16
C THR A 415 3.83 9.88 -19.78
N ALA A 416 4.67 9.33 -18.93
CA ALA A 416 5.92 9.96 -18.52
C ALA A 416 6.91 10.12 -19.68
N ALA A 417 7.03 9.13 -20.56
CA ALA A 417 7.90 9.20 -21.74
C ALA A 417 7.45 10.34 -22.68
N TRP A 418 6.13 10.48 -22.88
CA TRP A 418 5.56 11.56 -23.65
C TRP A 418 5.84 12.93 -23.00
N LEU A 419 5.59 13.08 -21.69
CA LEU A 419 5.88 14.30 -20.94
C LEU A 419 7.37 14.67 -21.00
N LYS A 420 8.28 13.70 -20.89
CA LYS A 420 9.72 13.92 -21.00
C LYS A 420 10.11 14.46 -22.37
N ASN A 421 9.51 13.93 -23.43
CA ASN A 421 9.70 14.44 -24.79
C ASN A 421 9.18 15.89 -24.92
N LYS A 422 7.97 16.17 -24.41
CA LYS A 422 7.41 17.54 -24.41
C LYS A 422 8.26 18.52 -23.60
N GLN A 423 8.81 18.09 -22.47
CA GLN A 423 9.74 18.89 -21.67
C GLN A 423 11.00 19.25 -22.46
N THR A 424 11.59 18.28 -23.18
CA THR A 424 12.74 18.50 -24.04
C THR A 424 12.42 19.49 -25.16
N GLN A 425 11.25 19.35 -25.80
CA GLN A 425 10.79 20.29 -26.85
C GLN A 425 10.56 21.70 -26.31
N ALA A 426 10.07 21.82 -25.07
CA ALA A 426 9.81 23.12 -24.43
C ALA A 426 11.09 23.82 -23.94
N GLY A 427 12.22 23.09 -23.81
CA GLY A 427 13.48 23.63 -23.29
C GLY A 427 13.43 24.10 -21.83
N ARG A 428 12.39 23.70 -21.07
CA ARG A 428 12.19 24.05 -19.66
C ARG A 428 11.50 22.93 -18.91
N PRO A 429 11.62 22.87 -17.57
CA PRO A 429 10.80 21.97 -16.76
C PRO A 429 9.30 22.22 -16.98
N LEU A 430 8.54 21.15 -17.19
CA LEU A 430 7.09 21.20 -17.21
C LEU A 430 6.54 21.10 -15.79
N VAL A 431 5.43 21.79 -15.55
CA VAL A 431 4.65 21.69 -14.31
C VAL A 431 3.41 20.85 -14.58
N VAL A 432 3.19 19.79 -13.82
CA VAL A 432 2.09 18.84 -14.05
C VAL A 432 1.31 18.62 -12.76
N GLY A 433 0.00 18.78 -12.79
CA GLY A 433 -0.90 18.42 -11.69
C GLY A 433 -1.39 16.98 -11.83
N ALA A 434 -1.31 16.17 -10.78
CA ALA A 434 -1.81 14.80 -10.81
C ALA A 434 -2.19 14.29 -9.41
N THR A 435 -3.01 13.23 -9.37
CA THR A 435 -3.38 12.49 -8.14
C THR A 435 -2.68 11.14 -8.03
N THR A 436 -2.21 10.57 -9.14
CA THR A 436 -1.35 9.39 -9.19
C THR A 436 0.06 9.86 -9.53
N ILE A 437 0.96 9.80 -8.57
CA ILE A 437 2.21 10.56 -8.63
C ILE A 437 3.49 9.70 -8.69
N GLY A 438 3.38 8.37 -8.56
CA GLY A 438 4.52 7.47 -8.45
C GLY A 438 5.34 7.36 -9.74
N ALA A 439 5.01 6.41 -10.60
CA ALA A 439 5.77 6.11 -11.81
C ALA A 439 5.88 7.31 -12.75
N ILE A 440 4.79 8.10 -12.88
CA ILE A 440 4.81 9.29 -13.73
C ILE A 440 5.90 10.29 -13.32
N SER A 441 6.05 10.56 -12.02
CA SER A 441 7.05 11.51 -11.54
C SER A 441 8.48 11.01 -11.73
N TYR A 442 8.68 9.71 -11.47
CA TYR A 442 10.00 9.09 -11.54
C TYR A 442 10.56 9.06 -12.97
N TYR A 443 9.72 8.68 -13.95
CA TYR A 443 10.16 8.52 -15.34
C TYR A 443 10.17 9.84 -16.12
N SER A 444 9.23 10.77 -15.86
CA SER A 444 9.18 12.04 -16.60
C SER A 444 10.13 13.11 -16.07
N GLU A 445 10.42 13.09 -14.78
CA GLU A 445 11.25 14.09 -14.08
C GLU A 445 10.65 15.52 -14.09
N VAL A 446 9.38 15.67 -14.43
CA VAL A 446 8.67 16.97 -14.41
C VAL A 446 8.52 17.49 -12.97
N THR A 447 8.25 18.79 -12.81
CA THR A 447 7.77 19.33 -11.53
C THR A 447 6.33 18.92 -11.33
N LEU A 448 6.05 18.08 -10.32
CA LEU A 448 4.72 17.52 -10.10
C LEU A 448 4.03 18.21 -8.93
N ILE A 449 2.82 18.69 -9.15
CA ILE A 449 1.91 19.15 -8.10
C ILE A 449 1.07 17.96 -7.67
N ASP A 450 1.30 17.48 -6.47
CA ASP A 450 0.51 16.40 -5.89
C ASP A 450 -0.82 16.92 -5.35
N MET A 451 -1.87 16.71 -6.11
CA MET A 451 -3.21 17.21 -5.78
C MET A 451 -3.84 16.52 -4.57
N LEU A 452 -3.26 15.42 -4.07
CA LEU A 452 -3.65 14.75 -2.80
C LEU A 452 -2.76 15.16 -1.63
N GLY A 453 -1.68 15.90 -1.87
CA GLY A 453 -0.85 16.50 -0.84
C GLY A 453 0.16 15.57 -0.17
N LEU A 454 0.41 14.34 -0.64
CA LEU A 454 1.41 13.48 -0.01
C LEU A 454 2.82 14.09 -0.12
N THR A 455 3.12 14.68 -1.28
CA THR A 455 4.40 15.29 -1.63
C THR A 455 4.32 16.79 -1.84
N ASP A 456 3.14 17.39 -1.67
CA ASP A 456 2.91 18.83 -1.76
C ASP A 456 2.51 19.40 -0.39
N LYS A 457 3.30 20.36 0.07
CA LYS A 457 3.16 20.97 1.38
C LYS A 457 1.88 21.81 1.49
N GLU A 458 1.60 22.63 0.49
CA GLU A 458 0.48 23.56 0.55
C GLU A 458 -0.87 22.82 0.56
N VAL A 459 -0.99 21.79 -0.29
CA VAL A 459 -2.19 20.95 -0.32
C VAL A 459 -2.39 20.21 1.02
N ALA A 460 -1.30 19.70 1.64
CA ALA A 460 -1.39 18.95 2.88
C ALA A 460 -1.76 19.82 4.10
N HIS A 461 -1.18 21.03 4.19
CA HIS A 461 -1.30 21.89 5.37
C HIS A 461 -2.44 22.91 5.29
N ASN A 462 -2.85 23.29 4.07
CA ASN A 462 -3.88 24.30 3.82
C ASN A 462 -5.03 23.76 2.93
N PRO A 463 -5.63 22.58 3.29
CA PRO A 463 -6.77 22.07 2.54
C PRO A 463 -7.95 23.04 2.63
N ARG A 464 -8.65 23.25 1.52
CA ARG A 464 -9.86 24.07 1.47
C ARG A 464 -11.10 23.18 1.75
N PRO A 465 -12.18 23.75 2.30
CA PRO A 465 -13.45 23.06 2.41
C PRO A 465 -13.98 22.66 1.03
N ILE A 466 -14.44 21.43 0.91
CA ILE A 466 -15.13 21.00 -0.32
C ILE A 466 -16.53 21.57 -0.29
N PRO A 467 -16.95 22.37 -1.26
CA PRO A 467 -18.29 22.93 -1.28
C PRO A 467 -19.38 21.85 -1.18
N GLU A 468 -20.43 22.13 -0.42
CA GLU A 468 -21.59 21.26 -0.23
C GLU A 468 -21.31 19.90 0.46
N ILE A 469 -20.08 19.61 0.84
CA ILE A 469 -19.70 18.34 1.48
C ILE A 469 -19.12 18.61 2.86
N SER A 470 -19.72 17.99 3.88
CA SER A 470 -19.18 18.03 5.24
C SER A 470 -17.81 17.34 5.30
N SER A 471 -16.82 18.00 5.88
CA SER A 471 -15.49 17.43 6.10
C SER A 471 -15.51 16.15 6.98
N LYS A 472 -16.65 15.91 7.68
CA LYS A 472 -16.87 14.71 8.50
C LYS A 472 -17.21 13.47 7.67
N ASP A 473 -17.66 13.66 6.43
CA ASP A 473 -18.17 12.60 5.55
C ASP A 473 -17.17 12.19 4.47
N VAL A 474 -15.93 12.70 4.52
CA VAL A 474 -14.91 12.44 3.51
C VAL A 474 -13.67 11.76 4.09
N GLY A 475 -13.15 10.75 3.39
CA GLY A 475 -11.88 10.13 3.70
C GLY A 475 -10.68 11.06 3.39
N TRP A 476 -9.48 10.67 3.76
CA TRP A 476 -8.31 11.52 3.59
C TRP A 476 -8.03 11.90 2.12
N ARG A 477 -8.24 11.01 1.16
CA ARG A 477 -8.06 11.28 -0.28
C ARG A 477 -8.97 12.39 -0.80
N GLU A 478 -10.14 12.51 -0.19
CA GLU A 478 -11.19 13.43 -0.62
C GLU A 478 -11.11 14.75 0.13
N ARG A 479 -10.46 14.73 1.31
CA ARG A 479 -10.30 15.92 2.15
C ARG A 479 -9.28 16.91 1.61
N ASN A 480 -8.23 16.44 0.98
CA ASN A 480 -7.15 17.29 0.46
C ASN A 480 -7.60 17.88 -0.85
N TYR A 481 -8.02 19.14 -0.74
CA TYR A 481 -8.56 19.92 -1.83
C TYR A 481 -8.05 21.36 -1.73
N ASN A 482 -7.31 21.80 -2.71
CA ASN A 482 -6.86 23.20 -2.82
C ASN A 482 -6.68 23.58 -4.29
N VAL A 483 -7.80 23.72 -5.02
CA VAL A 483 -7.81 24.00 -6.45
C VAL A 483 -7.18 25.35 -6.76
N ASP A 484 -7.44 26.35 -5.92
CA ASP A 484 -6.90 27.70 -6.12
C ASP A 484 -5.36 27.68 -6.14
N TYR A 485 -4.76 26.95 -5.21
CA TYR A 485 -3.31 26.76 -5.19
C TYR A 485 -2.82 25.99 -6.41
N VAL A 486 -3.45 24.86 -6.75
CA VAL A 486 -3.06 24.05 -7.91
C VAL A 486 -3.05 24.89 -9.18
N LEU A 487 -4.10 25.67 -9.41
CA LEU A 487 -4.22 26.54 -10.60
C LEU A 487 -3.27 27.74 -10.55
N SER A 488 -3.01 28.32 -9.37
CA SER A 488 -2.04 29.40 -9.22
C SER A 488 -0.61 29.00 -9.63
N ARG A 489 -0.28 27.70 -9.54
CA ARG A 489 1.00 27.13 -10.04
C ARG A 489 1.03 27.00 -11.58
N LYS A 490 -0.07 27.30 -12.28
CA LYS A 490 -0.23 27.28 -13.73
C LYS A 490 0.31 26.00 -14.38
N PRO A 491 -0.13 24.78 -13.96
CA PRO A 491 0.37 23.55 -14.55
C PRO A 491 0.18 23.52 -16.06
N ASP A 492 1.20 23.11 -16.80
CA ASP A 492 1.14 22.93 -18.26
C ASP A 492 0.15 21.84 -18.64
N TYR A 493 0.08 20.80 -17.80
CA TYR A 493 -0.85 19.67 -17.93
C TYR A 493 -1.42 19.26 -16.58
N ILE A 494 -2.67 18.78 -16.60
CA ILE A 494 -3.32 18.15 -15.45
C ILE A 494 -3.80 16.77 -15.88
N LEU A 495 -3.44 15.75 -15.11
CA LEU A 495 -3.79 14.36 -15.37
C LEU A 495 -4.70 13.82 -14.28
N PHE A 496 -5.77 13.16 -14.69
CA PHE A 496 -6.64 12.43 -13.78
C PHE A 496 -6.26 10.96 -13.75
N SER A 497 -6.42 10.33 -12.60
CA SER A 497 -6.14 8.90 -12.43
C SER A 497 -6.98 8.02 -13.37
N THR A 498 -8.17 8.46 -13.73
CA THR A 498 -9.13 7.76 -14.59
C THR A 498 -9.32 8.43 -15.96
N SER A 499 -8.28 9.06 -16.50
CA SER A 499 -8.32 9.74 -17.80
C SER A 499 -9.21 10.99 -17.78
N LEU A 500 -10.18 11.10 -18.68
CA LEU A 500 -11.04 12.29 -18.82
C LEU A 500 -11.92 12.57 -17.60
N LYS A 501 -12.31 11.55 -16.88
CA LYS A 501 -13.28 11.62 -15.80
C LYS A 501 -12.62 11.86 -14.45
N PRO A 502 -13.02 12.90 -13.70
CA PRO A 502 -12.51 13.12 -12.35
C PRO A 502 -13.00 12.01 -11.38
N SER A 503 -12.10 11.48 -10.56
CA SER A 503 -12.42 10.49 -9.53
C SER A 503 -12.34 11.05 -8.13
N ALA A 504 -11.27 11.74 -7.77
CA ALA A 504 -11.09 12.40 -6.48
C ALA A 504 -11.77 13.78 -6.44
N TYR A 505 -12.12 14.27 -5.26
CA TYR A 505 -12.65 15.65 -5.13
C TYR A 505 -11.63 16.71 -5.56
N ALA A 506 -10.34 16.47 -5.35
CA ALA A 506 -9.29 17.34 -5.86
C ALA A 506 -9.36 17.53 -7.39
N GLU A 507 -9.69 16.46 -8.12
CA GLU A 507 -9.90 16.49 -9.56
C GLU A 507 -11.26 17.12 -9.91
N ARG A 508 -12.32 16.74 -9.22
CA ARG A 508 -13.69 17.26 -9.43
C ARG A 508 -13.77 18.76 -9.17
N GLY A 509 -13.03 19.20 -8.17
CA GLY A 509 -12.98 20.59 -7.78
C GLY A 509 -12.43 21.53 -8.85
N LEU A 510 -11.56 21.05 -9.73
CA LEU A 510 -11.08 21.83 -10.86
C LEU A 510 -12.24 22.35 -11.72
N PHE A 511 -13.26 21.52 -11.90
CA PHE A 511 -14.40 21.87 -12.75
C PHE A 511 -15.36 22.92 -12.17
N THR A 512 -15.17 23.33 -10.92
CA THR A 512 -15.92 24.47 -10.33
C THR A 512 -15.18 25.77 -10.40
N SER A 513 -13.93 25.73 -10.88
CA SER A 513 -13.11 26.93 -11.04
C SER A 513 -13.27 27.50 -12.42
N ASP A 514 -13.69 28.78 -12.50
CA ASP A 514 -13.73 29.53 -13.75
C ASP A 514 -12.34 29.57 -14.40
N GLU A 515 -11.28 29.63 -13.61
CA GLU A 515 -9.92 29.62 -14.10
C GLU A 515 -9.58 28.29 -14.81
N PHE A 516 -9.99 27.14 -14.26
CA PHE A 516 -9.78 25.85 -14.92
C PHE A 516 -10.55 25.78 -16.24
N ILE A 517 -11.83 26.16 -16.24
CA ILE A 517 -12.67 26.16 -17.44
C ILE A 517 -12.11 27.10 -18.50
N LYS A 518 -11.62 28.26 -18.07
CA LYS A 518 -11.02 29.27 -18.97
C LYS A 518 -9.72 28.78 -19.60
N TYR A 519 -8.81 28.20 -18.81
CA TYR A 519 -7.44 27.98 -19.27
C TYR A 519 -7.15 26.53 -19.68
N TYR A 520 -8.00 25.55 -19.36
CA TYR A 520 -7.70 24.13 -19.61
C TYR A 520 -8.71 23.51 -20.58
N TYR A 521 -8.22 22.62 -21.41
CA TYR A 521 -9.04 21.84 -22.33
C TYR A 521 -8.57 20.39 -22.40
N PRO A 522 -9.48 19.44 -22.69
CA PRO A 522 -9.11 18.06 -22.91
C PRO A 522 -8.22 17.94 -24.16
N PHE A 523 -7.06 17.36 -23.98
CA PHE A 523 -6.07 17.13 -25.01
C PHE A 523 -5.81 15.65 -25.15
N VAL A 524 -5.80 15.12 -26.37
CA VAL A 524 -5.48 13.71 -26.62
C VAL A 524 -3.99 13.57 -26.80
N MET A 525 -3.38 12.89 -25.84
CA MET A 525 -2.00 12.43 -25.91
C MET A 525 -1.98 11.11 -26.68
N SER A 526 -1.24 11.02 -27.77
CA SER A 526 -1.11 9.81 -28.58
C SER A 526 0.34 9.39 -28.71
N MET A 527 0.58 8.09 -28.57
CA MET A 527 1.87 7.45 -28.81
C MET A 527 1.66 6.26 -29.74
N LYS A 528 1.85 6.48 -31.06
CA LYS A 528 1.63 5.48 -32.11
C LYS A 528 2.40 4.19 -31.92
N GLU A 529 3.67 4.29 -31.53
CA GLU A 529 4.54 3.12 -31.31
C GLU A 529 3.93 2.09 -30.38
N TYR A 530 3.07 2.54 -29.44
CA TYR A 530 2.50 1.72 -28.38
C TYR A 530 0.98 1.54 -28.51
N ALA A 531 0.36 2.05 -29.58
CA ALA A 531 -1.10 2.11 -29.74
C ALA A 531 -1.80 2.68 -28.50
N PHE A 532 -1.17 3.70 -27.86
CA PHE A 532 -1.58 4.26 -26.58
C PHE A 532 -2.14 5.67 -26.76
N ASN A 533 -3.36 5.88 -26.30
CA ASN A 533 -4.03 7.17 -26.28
C ASN A 533 -4.54 7.44 -24.86
N GLU A 534 -4.30 8.66 -24.38
CA GLU A 534 -4.78 9.12 -23.08
C GLU A 534 -5.30 10.56 -23.21
N ILE A 535 -6.32 10.90 -22.46
CA ILE A 535 -6.85 12.26 -22.40
C ILE A 535 -6.34 12.93 -21.13
N ILE A 536 -5.70 14.08 -21.32
CA ILE A 536 -5.16 14.93 -20.29
C ILE A 536 -5.68 16.35 -20.49
N TYR A 537 -5.61 17.19 -19.47
CA TYR A 537 -5.96 18.60 -19.60
C TYR A 537 -4.71 19.41 -19.87
N LYS A 538 -4.71 20.17 -20.98
CA LYS A 538 -3.62 21.06 -21.38
C LYS A 538 -4.00 22.51 -21.13
N ARG A 539 -3.05 23.32 -20.65
CA ARG A 539 -3.23 24.75 -20.46
C ARG A 539 -3.19 25.49 -21.78
N LYS A 540 -4.17 26.39 -22.01
CA LYS A 540 -4.20 27.37 -23.10
C LYS A 540 -3.20 28.49 -22.82
N SER A 541 -2.74 29.19 -23.87
CA SER A 541 -2.09 30.48 -23.70
C SER A 541 -3.08 31.52 -23.16
N ASP A 542 -2.58 32.63 -22.63
CA ASP A 542 -3.43 33.70 -22.12
C ASP A 542 -4.20 34.37 -23.27
N GLU A 543 -3.63 34.42 -24.49
CA GLU A 543 -4.28 34.89 -25.71
C GLU A 543 -5.45 33.96 -26.09
N GLU A 544 -5.24 32.65 -26.17
CA GLU A 544 -6.29 31.68 -26.49
C GLU A 544 -7.42 31.70 -25.48
N ALA A 545 -7.11 31.89 -24.19
CA ALA A 545 -8.10 31.99 -23.13
C ALA A 545 -8.94 33.25 -23.18
N SER A 546 -8.42 34.32 -23.77
CA SER A 546 -9.14 35.61 -23.93
C SER A 546 -10.19 35.59 -25.05
N LEU A 547 -10.13 34.62 -25.97
CA LEU A 547 -11.05 34.52 -27.10
C LEU A 547 -12.46 34.07 -26.72
N ARG A 548 -12.69 33.61 -25.49
CA ARG A 548 -13.99 33.14 -25.02
C ARG A 548 -14.55 34.04 -23.93
N ALA A 549 -15.66 34.71 -24.20
CA ALA A 549 -16.26 35.73 -23.32
C ALA A 549 -17.06 35.14 -22.13
N GLN A 550 -17.60 33.92 -22.25
CA GLN A 550 -18.40 33.27 -21.21
C GLN A 550 -18.09 31.80 -21.14
N TYR A 551 -18.02 31.28 -19.91
CA TYR A 551 -17.79 29.86 -19.61
C TYR A 551 -19.02 29.31 -18.88
N PRO A 552 -19.49 28.11 -19.26
CA PRO A 552 -20.60 27.48 -18.53
C PRO A 552 -20.15 27.13 -17.13
N PRO A 553 -21.04 27.25 -16.11
CA PRO A 553 -20.77 26.76 -14.78
C PRO A 553 -20.52 25.28 -14.81
N ASN A 554 -19.61 24.79 -13.96
CA ASN A 554 -19.21 23.39 -13.99
C ASN A 554 -19.88 22.58 -12.86
N PRO A 555 -20.51 21.45 -13.20
CA PRO A 555 -21.24 20.60 -12.25
C PRO A 555 -20.37 19.62 -11.47
N GLY A 556 -19.06 19.72 -11.52
CA GLY A 556 -18.14 18.70 -10.98
C GLY A 556 -18.37 18.32 -9.51
N TYR A 557 -19.06 19.17 -8.73
CA TYR A 557 -19.43 18.86 -7.34
C TYR A 557 -20.78 18.19 -7.16
N GLN A 558 -21.64 18.25 -8.15
CA GLN A 558 -22.96 17.64 -8.00
C GLN A 558 -22.82 16.12 -7.95
N LYS A 559 -22.81 15.57 -6.74
CA LYS A 559 -22.59 14.15 -6.48
C LYS A 559 -23.57 13.26 -7.26
N SER A 560 -24.82 13.68 -7.37
CA SER A 560 -25.84 12.99 -8.17
C SER A 560 -25.47 12.93 -9.65
N PHE A 561 -25.06 14.06 -10.22
CA PHE A 561 -24.63 14.15 -11.62
C PHE A 561 -23.38 13.30 -11.88
N VAL A 562 -22.36 13.43 -11.04
CA VAL A 562 -21.12 12.64 -11.18
C VAL A 562 -21.39 11.14 -11.03
N ASN A 563 -22.29 10.75 -10.13
CA ASN A 563 -22.68 9.35 -9.97
C ASN A 563 -23.40 8.81 -11.21
N LEU A 564 -24.33 9.56 -11.79
CA LEU A 564 -25.01 9.18 -13.03
C LEU A 564 -24.05 9.04 -14.19
N LEU A 565 -23.13 10.01 -14.35
CA LEU A 565 -22.09 9.94 -15.38
C LEU A 565 -21.20 8.71 -15.20
N ASN A 566 -20.82 8.40 -13.95
CA ASN A 566 -20.06 7.22 -13.62
C ASN A 566 -20.79 5.91 -13.93
N GLN A 567 -22.08 5.85 -13.61
CA GLN A 567 -22.92 4.70 -13.93
C GLN A 567 -23.02 4.51 -15.44
N ALA A 568 -23.30 5.58 -16.20
CA ALA A 568 -23.35 5.53 -17.65
C ALA A 568 -22.06 4.99 -18.27
N MET A 569 -20.90 5.54 -17.85
CA MET A 569 -19.58 5.11 -18.33
C MET A 569 -19.25 3.66 -17.98
N ASN A 570 -19.71 3.16 -16.86
CA ASN A 570 -19.50 1.74 -16.49
C ASN A 570 -20.45 0.83 -17.25
N THR A 571 -21.70 1.23 -17.41
CA THR A 571 -22.74 0.46 -18.14
C THR A 571 -22.39 0.34 -19.62
N GLN A 572 -21.85 1.38 -20.23
CA GLN A 572 -21.40 1.42 -21.63
C GLN A 572 -20.32 0.36 -21.97
N LYS A 573 -19.57 -0.15 -20.97
CA LYS A 573 -18.57 -1.21 -21.18
C LYS A 573 -19.20 -2.56 -21.57
N ASP A 574 -20.46 -2.77 -21.20
CA ASP A 574 -21.22 -3.94 -21.59
C ASP A 574 -22.00 -3.64 -22.88
N LYS A 575 -21.61 -4.26 -23.99
CA LYS A 575 -22.24 -4.07 -25.31
C LYS A 575 -23.74 -4.40 -25.34
N ASN A 576 -24.21 -5.21 -24.40
CA ASN A 576 -25.63 -5.57 -24.29
C ASN A 576 -26.46 -4.49 -23.56
N LYS A 577 -25.81 -3.51 -22.92
CA LYS A 577 -26.42 -2.48 -22.08
C LYS A 577 -26.27 -1.07 -22.65
N LEU A 578 -25.96 -0.94 -23.94
CA LEU A 578 -25.74 0.37 -24.56
C LEU A 578 -26.98 1.30 -24.47
N GLN A 579 -28.17 0.73 -24.57
CA GLN A 579 -29.42 1.51 -24.43
C GLN A 579 -29.60 2.03 -22.99
N GLU A 580 -29.31 1.23 -21.98
CA GLU A 580 -29.32 1.65 -20.57
C GLU A 580 -28.27 2.75 -20.33
N ALA A 581 -27.10 2.66 -20.96
CA ALA A 581 -26.08 3.70 -20.88
C ALA A 581 -26.57 5.04 -21.53
N ILE A 582 -27.26 5.00 -22.66
CA ILE A 582 -27.87 6.19 -23.29
C ILE A 582 -28.85 6.86 -22.33
N GLU A 583 -29.71 6.11 -21.66
CA GLU A 583 -30.68 6.64 -20.70
C GLU A 583 -29.99 7.29 -19.52
N LEU A 584 -28.92 6.68 -19.00
CA LEU A 584 -28.13 7.24 -17.92
C LEU A 584 -27.42 8.55 -18.32
N TYR A 585 -26.85 8.64 -19.53
CA TYR A 585 -26.27 9.89 -20.04
C TYR A 585 -27.33 10.99 -20.19
N ASN A 586 -28.48 10.66 -20.77
CA ASN A 586 -29.58 11.63 -20.88
C ASN A 586 -30.08 12.12 -19.52
N LYS A 587 -30.17 11.22 -18.53
CA LYS A 587 -30.50 11.59 -17.17
C LYS A 587 -29.42 12.46 -16.51
N ALA A 588 -28.15 12.19 -16.79
CA ALA A 588 -27.04 13.03 -16.35
C ALA A 588 -27.11 14.44 -16.97
N ILE A 589 -27.42 14.54 -18.25
CA ILE A 589 -27.61 15.82 -18.94
C ILE A 589 -28.77 16.62 -18.34
N GLN A 590 -29.88 15.97 -18.01
CA GLN A 590 -31.06 16.65 -17.42
C GLN A 590 -30.85 17.09 -15.96
N THR A 591 -30.02 16.36 -15.20
CA THR A 591 -29.74 16.66 -13.79
C THR A 591 -28.51 17.55 -13.59
N GLY A 592 -27.65 17.63 -14.57
CA GLY A 592 -26.46 18.52 -14.54
C GLY A 592 -26.79 19.96 -14.83
N PRO A 593 -25.89 20.89 -14.53
CA PRO A 593 -26.05 22.27 -14.98
C PRO A 593 -26.01 22.33 -16.51
N PRO A 594 -26.81 23.23 -17.10
CA PRO A 594 -26.81 23.41 -18.53
C PRO A 594 -25.47 23.92 -19.03
N GLY A 595 -25.08 23.50 -20.23
CA GLY A 595 -23.93 24.07 -20.91
C GLY A 595 -22.59 23.35 -20.69
N TRP A 596 -22.60 22.08 -20.25
CA TRP A 596 -21.37 21.31 -20.18
C TRP A 596 -21.25 20.28 -21.29
N GLY A 597 -20.19 20.39 -22.12
CA GLY A 597 -20.05 19.61 -23.35
C GLY A 597 -19.72 18.13 -23.17
N LEU A 598 -19.05 17.71 -22.05
CA LEU A 598 -18.56 16.37 -21.86
C LEU A 598 -19.65 15.28 -21.93
N PRO A 599 -20.82 15.39 -21.27
CA PRO A 599 -21.86 14.36 -21.36
C PRO A 599 -22.38 14.18 -22.78
N TYR A 600 -22.49 15.27 -23.53
CA TYR A 600 -22.91 15.25 -24.95
C TYR A 600 -21.86 14.56 -25.82
N GLN A 601 -20.56 14.86 -25.61
CA GLN A 601 -19.48 14.15 -26.29
C GLN A 601 -19.58 12.63 -26.07
N MET A 602 -19.71 12.20 -24.80
CA MET A 602 -19.79 10.79 -24.45
C MET A 602 -21.04 10.10 -25.05
N LEU A 603 -22.16 10.82 -25.06
CA LEU A 603 -23.38 10.33 -25.69
C LEU A 603 -23.22 10.25 -27.21
N GLY A 604 -22.54 11.19 -27.84
CA GLY A 604 -22.16 11.15 -29.26
C GLY A 604 -21.32 9.92 -29.59
N GLU A 605 -20.29 9.64 -28.80
CA GLU A 605 -19.45 8.42 -28.96
C GLU A 605 -20.27 7.13 -28.84
N LEU A 606 -21.22 7.12 -27.91
CA LEU A 606 -22.11 5.96 -27.75
C LEU A 606 -23.06 5.78 -28.94
N TYR A 607 -23.54 6.88 -29.54
CA TYR A 607 -24.32 6.81 -30.77
C TYR A 607 -23.49 6.37 -31.98
N ILE A 608 -22.20 6.66 -32.06
CA ILE A 608 -21.30 6.07 -33.05
C ILE A 608 -21.25 4.54 -32.88
N GLN A 609 -21.08 4.06 -31.63
CA GLN A 609 -21.06 2.62 -31.34
C GLN A 609 -22.37 1.91 -31.72
N THR A 610 -23.51 2.58 -31.56
CA THR A 610 -24.83 2.06 -31.93
C THR A 610 -25.20 2.37 -33.37
N LYS A 611 -24.27 2.89 -34.19
CA LYS A 611 -24.46 3.20 -35.65
C LYS A 611 -25.56 4.24 -35.92
N ASN A 612 -25.83 5.14 -34.98
CA ASN A 612 -26.77 6.25 -35.14
C ASN A 612 -26.01 7.56 -35.39
N THR A 613 -25.56 7.74 -36.63
CA THR A 613 -24.70 8.87 -37.02
C THR A 613 -25.37 10.24 -36.86
N ASP A 614 -26.68 10.31 -37.11
CA ASP A 614 -27.41 11.60 -37.01
C ASP A 614 -27.46 12.10 -35.55
N LYS A 615 -27.81 11.19 -34.59
CA LYS A 615 -27.79 11.52 -33.18
C LYS A 615 -26.38 11.77 -32.67
N ALA A 616 -25.39 11.06 -33.20
CA ALA A 616 -24.00 11.29 -32.84
C ALA A 616 -23.57 12.71 -33.24
N LYS A 617 -23.88 13.11 -34.49
CA LYS A 617 -23.60 14.45 -34.99
C LYS A 617 -24.27 15.53 -34.15
N GLU A 618 -25.57 15.42 -33.85
CA GLU A 618 -26.30 16.37 -32.99
C GLU A 618 -25.62 16.53 -31.62
N ASN A 619 -25.19 15.44 -31.01
CA ASN A 619 -24.55 15.50 -29.68
C ASN A 619 -23.14 16.09 -29.77
N PHE A 620 -22.36 15.79 -30.81
CA PHE A 620 -21.03 16.40 -30.96
C PHE A 620 -21.16 17.92 -31.28
N GLU A 621 -22.14 18.35 -32.05
CA GLU A 621 -22.42 19.77 -32.28
C GLU A 621 -22.74 20.49 -30.97
N LYS A 622 -23.61 19.92 -30.13
CA LYS A 622 -23.88 20.45 -28.77
C LYS A 622 -22.65 20.50 -27.91
N ALA A 623 -21.83 19.45 -27.94
CA ALA A 623 -20.58 19.40 -27.17
C ALA A 623 -19.64 20.56 -27.59
N ILE A 624 -19.53 20.83 -28.88
CA ILE A 624 -18.71 21.91 -29.45
C ILE A 624 -19.32 23.31 -29.15
N GLU A 625 -20.65 23.43 -29.20
CA GLU A 625 -21.35 24.64 -28.82
C GLU A 625 -21.03 25.07 -27.39
N PHE A 626 -21.05 24.12 -26.47
CA PHE A 626 -20.72 24.39 -25.06
C PHE A 626 -19.22 24.48 -24.80
N ASP A 627 -18.39 23.78 -25.57
CA ASP A 627 -16.93 23.79 -25.46
C ASP A 627 -16.29 23.68 -26.86
N ASP A 628 -15.94 24.83 -27.43
CA ASP A 628 -15.30 24.92 -28.74
C ASP A 628 -13.88 24.33 -28.80
N MET A 629 -13.35 23.93 -27.64
CA MET A 629 -12.09 23.19 -27.47
C MET A 629 -12.30 21.72 -27.23
N ASN A 630 -13.53 21.19 -27.41
CA ASN A 630 -13.83 19.79 -27.31
C ASN A 630 -13.24 19.00 -28.49
N ILE A 631 -11.95 18.70 -28.39
CA ILE A 631 -11.14 18.11 -29.45
C ILE A 631 -11.67 16.78 -29.95
N LEU A 632 -12.19 15.95 -29.06
CA LEU A 632 -12.77 14.66 -29.46
C LEU A 632 -14.02 14.84 -30.32
N SER A 633 -14.90 15.76 -29.96
CA SER A 633 -16.06 16.08 -30.79
C SER A 633 -15.63 16.63 -32.17
N HIS A 634 -14.61 17.50 -32.24
CA HIS A 634 -14.04 17.93 -33.52
C HIS A 634 -13.47 16.74 -34.32
N TYR A 635 -12.82 15.77 -33.69
CA TYR A 635 -12.31 14.59 -34.38
C TYR A 635 -13.44 13.72 -34.99
N TYR A 636 -14.48 13.46 -34.22
CA TYR A 636 -15.62 12.69 -34.73
C TYR A 636 -16.37 13.45 -35.82
N MET A 637 -16.58 14.77 -35.66
CA MET A 637 -17.22 15.58 -36.65
C MET A 637 -16.41 15.67 -37.95
N TYR A 638 -15.09 15.77 -37.88
CA TYR A 638 -14.20 15.67 -39.02
C TYR A 638 -14.41 14.37 -39.81
N ASN A 639 -14.44 13.25 -39.08
CA ASN A 639 -14.63 11.92 -39.72
C ASN A 639 -16.04 11.79 -40.34
N ILE A 640 -17.07 12.27 -39.67
CA ILE A 640 -18.45 12.27 -40.19
C ILE A 640 -18.53 13.14 -41.45
N SER A 641 -18.00 14.38 -41.41
CA SER A 641 -18.01 15.31 -42.55
C SER A 641 -17.26 14.75 -43.76
N ARG A 642 -16.14 14.06 -43.55
CA ARG A 642 -15.44 13.34 -44.63
C ARG A 642 -16.27 12.23 -45.25
N GLN A 643 -16.98 11.47 -44.44
CA GLN A 643 -17.83 10.35 -44.93
C GLN A 643 -19.06 10.88 -45.70
N THR A 644 -19.59 12.02 -45.31
CA THR A 644 -20.74 12.64 -45.97
C THR A 644 -20.38 13.59 -47.13
N GLY A 645 -19.09 13.80 -47.39
CA GLY A 645 -18.59 14.66 -48.45
C GLY A 645 -18.68 16.17 -48.16
N ASP A 646 -18.98 16.56 -46.92
CA ASP A 646 -19.00 17.98 -46.49
C ASP A 646 -17.56 18.46 -46.25
N THR A 647 -16.93 18.94 -47.33
CA THR A 647 -15.55 19.42 -47.30
C THR A 647 -15.36 20.68 -46.45
N THR A 648 -16.38 21.55 -46.39
CA THR A 648 -16.34 22.80 -45.64
C THR A 648 -16.32 22.53 -44.14
N ALA A 649 -17.23 21.68 -43.64
CA ALA A 649 -17.25 21.28 -42.24
C ALA A 649 -15.98 20.47 -41.87
N ALA A 650 -15.52 19.60 -42.77
CA ALA A 650 -14.27 18.86 -42.54
C ALA A 650 -13.06 19.79 -42.39
N MET A 651 -12.97 20.87 -43.21
CA MET A 651 -11.89 21.84 -43.09
C MET A 651 -11.92 22.61 -41.76
N LEU A 652 -13.11 23.03 -41.31
CA LEU A 652 -13.25 23.69 -40.01
C LEU A 652 -12.73 22.84 -38.86
N HIS A 653 -13.14 21.58 -38.84
CA HIS A 653 -12.75 20.67 -37.75
C HIS A 653 -11.29 20.29 -37.83
N ILE A 654 -10.72 20.07 -39.03
CA ILE A 654 -9.29 19.71 -39.17
C ILE A 654 -8.36 20.83 -38.77
N GLU A 655 -8.73 22.11 -38.99
CA GLU A 655 -7.93 23.24 -38.52
C GLU A 655 -7.82 23.28 -37.00
N LYS A 656 -8.92 23.04 -36.29
CA LYS A 656 -8.91 22.89 -34.83
C LYS A 656 -8.00 21.74 -34.37
N LEU A 657 -8.10 20.60 -35.05
CA LEU A 657 -7.26 19.41 -34.73
C LEU A 657 -5.78 19.68 -34.99
N LYS A 658 -5.42 20.30 -36.13
CA LYS A 658 -4.05 20.68 -36.44
C LYS A 658 -3.45 21.59 -35.37
N LYS A 659 -4.24 22.55 -34.90
CA LYS A 659 -3.79 23.51 -33.90
C LYS A 659 -3.63 22.90 -32.50
N TYR A 660 -4.61 22.12 -32.05
CA TYR A 660 -4.73 21.72 -30.63
C TYR A 660 -4.45 20.24 -30.34
N ALA A 661 -4.52 19.40 -31.37
CA ALA A 661 -4.26 17.93 -31.22
C ALA A 661 -3.59 17.36 -32.48
N PRO A 662 -2.46 17.90 -32.93
CA PRO A 662 -1.79 17.43 -34.15
C PRO A 662 -1.46 15.94 -34.11
N ASP A 663 -1.20 15.40 -32.93
CA ASP A 663 -0.87 13.99 -32.74
C ASP A 663 -2.04 13.05 -33.13
N MET A 664 -3.30 13.53 -33.10
CA MET A 664 -4.46 12.76 -33.54
C MET A 664 -4.57 12.63 -35.06
N LEU A 665 -4.08 13.59 -35.81
CA LEU A 665 -4.15 13.58 -37.28
C LEU A 665 -3.12 12.66 -37.92
N ASN A 666 -2.18 12.26 -37.16
CA ASN A 666 -1.11 11.38 -37.58
C ASN A 666 -1.42 9.89 -37.34
N GLN A 667 -2.64 9.51 -36.97
CA GLN A 667 -3.08 8.11 -36.72
C GLN A 667 -3.57 7.40 -38.01
#